data_c4d6a47d7f3847bd8269bc50c19b0239
#
_entry.id   c4d6a47d7f3847bd8269bc50c19b0239
#
_cell.length_a   1.000
_cell.length_b   1.000
_cell.length_c   1.000
_cell.angle_alpha   90.00
_cell.angle_beta   90.00
_cell.angle_gamma   90.00
#
_symmetry.space_group_name_H-M   'P 1'
#
loop_
_entity.id
_entity.type
_entity.pdbx_description
1 polymer ?
#
loop_
_entity_poly.entity_id
_entity_poly.type
_entity_poly.pdbx_seq_one_letter_code
_entity_poly.pdbx_strand_id
1 'polypeptide(L)'
;MKKAVKIERFLLFILPILFFFINLFLIQSQLVRETDPTAPVRILIKQERIFYLIGLGGIPILLSCYRFKFVSLIRLAYIYILYSFLSNLVEDALNINNESYKSWNWFEHIFSQRNFFPVLLWLVPAIAILTLIFRTLKIVSFRLNRIQLSSNVEFLVLSQILLSFLLTDSKFPQALYQTEWFMALNLKYSSELFTEHHFWLVTVIVAVFSLLATFISYHFVRGLSHLLKNRSSYSLAVATSMTAAVVFNYLIQMGLGKGTPFLEYYQLPGATSLQIIILFLIFLFLYLLINRYFLTTVILIGGMSLFVIANSIKFSMRGEPVLPSDMIWLSSPSTLLSFVDTSYMNEALKWLTILIIGFLILNYFLFKGKMIQKFSRRFVRLVCVFLCLIGIFQVFAQKENGKVKRNIPVITVLNNLQDITWLGNANNARYRSLAYVWINQLTTEVMAKPEGYKASKIKEIEEKYAKKAEEINQARTDNLKDHTVIYVLSESFADPRRIQGVTLTENPIPNIEEIKTKSTSGLMRSDGYGGGTANMEFQTLTGLPFYNISQSVSILYTEVFPKMNKTPVISDLYESKNRIALHLAGAANYSRNYIYNHLNYDRFITVETKGISYQKEGVSPSDASTYQIVLDNIKEGDNQFFSVMTMQNHSPWLEANPETMEGKGEGFTDEENSKLTFYSRLLFQTDVATKNFLDQLSKINKKITVVFYGDHLPGLYPTSIFKNQEENQYLTDYFVWSNYETPKLNYPLVNSSDFSALVMEQTNSKVSPYYALQTEVLHKASVDKSDLDAEAQEIANDMRMIEYDMVAGKGYLSKDFFKVPQ
;
A
#
# COMPACT_ATOMS: atom_id res chain seq x y z
N MET A 1 -25.10 59.97 9.75
CA MET A 1 -25.48 58.56 9.60
C MET A 1 -24.70 57.79 8.55
N LYS A 2 -24.64 58.20 7.26
CA LYS A 2 -23.92 57.45 6.19
C LYS A 2 -22.40 57.31 6.40
N LYS A 3 -21.66 58.29 7.00
CA LYS A 3 -20.24 58.19 7.32
C LYS A 3 -19.94 57.20 8.44
N ALA A 4 -20.78 57.17 9.50
CA ALA A 4 -20.61 56.21 10.60
C ALA A 4 -20.79 54.77 10.12
N VAL A 5 -21.76 54.48 9.25
CA VAL A 5 -21.99 53.15 8.66
C VAL A 5 -20.82 52.71 7.76
N LYS A 6 -20.12 53.64 7.09
CA LYS A 6 -18.92 53.28 6.31
C LYS A 6 -17.73 52.92 7.20
N ILE A 7 -17.51 53.65 8.29
CA ILE A 7 -16.44 53.36 9.27
C ILE A 7 -16.72 52.00 9.95
N GLU A 8 -17.94 51.75 10.34
CA GLU A 8 -18.37 50.49 10.93
C GLU A 8 -18.11 49.28 10.00
N ARG A 9 -18.46 49.39 8.72
CA ARG A 9 -18.18 48.33 7.73
C ARG A 9 -16.67 48.17 7.50
N PHE A 10 -15.90 49.21 7.55
CA PHE A 10 -14.45 49.18 7.40
C PHE A 10 -13.77 48.46 8.59
N LEU A 11 -14.16 48.81 9.82
CA LEU A 11 -13.64 48.17 11.02
C LEU A 11 -14.00 46.66 11.08
N LEU A 12 -15.20 46.30 10.59
CA LEU A 12 -15.61 44.91 10.49
C LEU A 12 -14.79 44.12 9.47
N PHE A 13 -14.29 44.77 8.43
CA PHE A 13 -13.47 44.12 7.41
C PHE A 13 -12.00 44.00 7.85
N ILE A 14 -11.51 44.97 8.65
CA ILE A 14 -10.14 44.91 9.19
C ILE A 14 -9.96 43.80 10.22
N LEU A 15 -10.94 43.51 11.04
CA LEU A 15 -10.83 42.50 12.10
C LEU A 15 -10.40 41.11 11.60
N PRO A 16 -11.04 40.50 10.60
CA PRO A 16 -10.59 39.23 10.02
C PRO A 16 -9.20 39.29 9.41
N ILE A 17 -8.84 40.42 8.79
CA ILE A 17 -7.53 40.66 8.19
C ILE A 17 -6.46 40.75 9.29
N LEU A 18 -6.73 41.46 10.36
CA LEU A 18 -5.84 41.56 11.50
C LEU A 18 -5.56 40.22 12.14
N PHE A 19 -6.62 39.40 12.37
CA PHE A 19 -6.49 38.05 12.88
C PHE A 19 -5.69 37.17 11.93
N PHE A 20 -5.94 37.28 10.62
CA PHE A 20 -5.20 36.52 9.61
C PHE A 20 -3.68 36.81 9.70
N PHE A 21 -3.29 38.06 9.78
CA PHE A 21 -1.87 38.45 9.90
C PHE A 21 -1.27 38.01 11.24
N ILE A 22 -2.02 38.11 12.34
CA ILE A 22 -1.57 37.61 13.66
C ILE A 22 -1.35 36.11 13.60
N ASN A 23 -2.27 35.35 13.00
CA ASN A 23 -2.15 33.93 12.85
C ASN A 23 -1.00 33.52 11.95
N LEU A 24 -0.82 34.21 10.81
CA LEU A 24 0.31 34.01 9.92
C LEU A 24 1.64 34.18 10.64
N PHE A 25 1.74 35.26 11.47
CA PHE A 25 2.94 35.56 12.24
C PHE A 25 3.19 34.49 13.33
N LEU A 26 2.14 34.02 14.02
CA LEU A 26 2.24 33.00 15.04
C LEU A 26 2.76 31.68 14.47
N ILE A 27 2.25 31.24 13.29
CA ILE A 27 2.78 30.04 12.61
C ILE A 27 4.26 30.24 12.27
N GLN A 28 4.59 31.36 11.66
CA GLN A 28 5.94 31.61 11.20
C GLN A 28 6.93 31.62 12.35
N SER A 29 6.58 32.26 13.46
CA SER A 29 7.45 32.33 14.64
C SER A 29 7.67 30.97 15.30
N GLN A 30 6.66 30.11 15.34
CA GLN A 30 6.80 28.77 15.90
C GLN A 30 7.62 27.86 14.98
N LEU A 31 7.40 27.92 13.68
CA LEU A 31 8.17 27.13 12.72
C LEU A 31 9.66 27.50 12.70
N VAL A 32 9.97 28.80 12.85
CA VAL A 32 11.35 29.28 12.92
C VAL A 32 12.03 28.92 14.25
N ARG A 33 11.29 28.82 15.36
CA ARG A 33 11.85 28.37 16.65
C ARG A 33 12.38 26.94 16.62
N GLU A 34 11.71 26.06 15.87
CA GLU A 34 12.10 24.64 15.77
C GLU A 34 13.32 24.45 14.85
N THR A 35 13.66 25.45 14.03
CA THR A 35 14.68 25.29 12.99
C THR A 35 16.07 25.81 13.31
N ASP A 36 16.22 26.92 14.05
CA ASP A 36 17.56 27.49 14.41
C ASP A 36 17.50 28.57 15.48
N PRO A 37 18.39 28.59 16.48
CA PRO A 37 18.53 29.64 17.49
C PRO A 37 19.39 30.86 17.06
N THR A 38 19.66 31.11 15.78
CA THR A 38 20.55 32.18 15.30
C THR A 38 19.96 33.60 15.34
N ALA A 39 20.77 34.62 15.05
CA ALA A 39 20.46 36.04 15.23
C ALA A 39 19.15 36.55 14.57
N PRO A 40 18.75 36.11 13.35
CA PRO A 40 17.48 36.51 12.76
C PRO A 40 16.26 36.02 13.57
N VAL A 41 16.37 34.86 14.21
CA VAL A 41 15.34 34.31 15.09
C VAL A 41 15.11 35.16 16.31
N ARG A 42 16.15 35.82 16.88
CA ARG A 42 16.01 36.76 18.01
C ARG A 42 15.16 37.98 17.65
N ILE A 43 15.23 38.48 16.43
CA ILE A 43 14.40 39.58 15.95
C ILE A 43 12.94 39.11 15.83
N LEU A 44 12.72 37.95 15.26
CA LEU A 44 11.38 37.34 15.16
C LEU A 44 10.76 37.05 16.53
N ILE A 45 11.53 36.56 17.51
CA ILE A 45 11.09 36.32 18.88
C ILE A 45 10.72 37.65 19.57
N LYS A 46 11.47 38.74 19.35
CA LYS A 46 11.08 40.06 19.83
C LYS A 46 9.80 40.60 19.21
N GLN A 47 9.63 40.42 17.91
CA GLN A 47 8.39 40.78 17.21
C GLN A 47 7.23 39.94 17.67
N GLU A 48 7.43 38.65 17.92
CA GLU A 48 6.45 37.76 18.50
C GLU A 48 5.91 38.23 19.83
N ARG A 49 6.78 38.68 20.76
CA ARG A 49 6.36 39.27 22.04
C ARG A 49 5.47 40.49 21.85
N ILE A 50 5.78 41.35 20.91
CA ILE A 50 4.97 42.51 20.56
C ILE A 50 3.60 42.07 20.02
N PHE A 51 3.57 41.11 19.11
CA PHE A 51 2.32 40.58 18.57
C PHE A 51 1.49 39.82 19.61
N TYR A 52 2.13 39.11 20.54
CA TYR A 52 1.44 38.53 21.70
C TYR A 52 0.83 39.62 22.59
N LEU A 53 1.55 40.70 22.87
CA LEU A 53 1.04 41.80 23.64
C LEU A 53 -0.12 42.50 22.92
N ILE A 54 0.02 42.76 21.62
CA ILE A 54 -1.07 43.30 20.79
C ILE A 54 -2.26 42.32 20.72
N GLY A 55 -2.02 41.05 20.55
CA GLY A 55 -3.06 40.02 20.50
C GLY A 55 -3.77 39.83 21.85
N LEU A 56 -3.02 39.62 22.91
CA LEU A 56 -3.57 39.43 24.27
C LEU A 56 -4.15 40.69 24.89
N GLY A 57 -3.61 41.86 24.55
CA GLY A 57 -4.12 43.15 25.00
C GLY A 57 -5.15 43.76 24.05
N GLY A 58 -4.85 43.84 22.78
CA GLY A 58 -5.71 44.48 21.77
C GLY A 58 -6.99 43.70 21.47
N ILE A 59 -6.92 42.37 21.42
CA ILE A 59 -8.09 41.50 21.14
C ILE A 59 -9.17 41.64 22.23
N PRO A 60 -8.88 41.54 23.54
CA PRO A 60 -9.86 41.79 24.57
C PRO A 60 -10.52 43.17 24.49
N ILE A 61 -9.68 44.22 24.22
CA ILE A 61 -10.18 45.59 24.03
C ILE A 61 -11.15 45.64 22.83
N LEU A 62 -10.75 45.12 21.68
CA LEU A 62 -11.59 45.11 20.50
C LEU A 62 -12.88 44.29 20.72
N LEU A 63 -12.81 43.11 21.31
CA LEU A 63 -13.95 42.26 21.57
C LEU A 63 -14.90 42.88 22.61
N SER A 64 -14.37 43.60 23.60
CA SER A 64 -15.21 44.29 24.59
C SER A 64 -16.03 45.43 24.00
N CYS A 65 -15.64 45.96 22.84
CA CYS A 65 -16.38 46.99 22.09
C CYS A 65 -17.57 46.43 21.31
N TYR A 66 -17.70 45.10 21.15
CA TYR A 66 -18.79 44.47 20.40
C TYR A 66 -19.92 44.02 21.32
N ARG A 67 -21.13 44.06 20.77
CA ARG A 67 -22.32 43.45 21.43
C ARG A 67 -22.52 42.04 20.91
N PHE A 68 -22.04 41.06 21.65
CA PHE A 68 -22.27 39.65 21.33
C PHE A 68 -23.73 39.25 21.56
N LYS A 69 -24.32 38.53 20.62
CA LYS A 69 -25.56 37.81 20.82
C LYS A 69 -25.26 36.51 21.59
N PHE A 70 -26.21 36.05 22.41
CA PHE A 70 -26.09 34.77 23.10
C PHE A 70 -25.77 33.61 22.15
N VAL A 71 -26.37 33.63 20.93
CA VAL A 71 -26.04 32.69 19.86
C VAL A 71 -24.56 32.69 19.43
N SER A 72 -23.89 33.85 19.48
CA SER A 72 -22.45 33.94 19.15
C SER A 72 -21.57 33.31 20.23
N LEU A 73 -22.00 33.39 21.52
CA LEU A 73 -21.33 32.72 22.62
C LEU A 73 -21.46 31.20 22.50
N ILE A 74 -22.64 30.70 22.15
CA ILE A 74 -22.85 29.27 21.85
C ILE A 74 -21.94 28.83 20.70
N ARG A 75 -21.83 29.62 19.63
CA ARG A 75 -20.92 29.32 18.49
C ARG A 75 -19.46 29.29 18.92
N LEU A 76 -19.03 30.21 19.80
CA LEU A 76 -17.68 30.22 20.35
C LEU A 76 -17.40 28.96 21.18
N ALA A 77 -18.35 28.55 22.03
CA ALA A 77 -18.25 27.31 22.77
C ALA A 77 -18.13 26.07 21.83
N TYR A 78 -18.90 26.04 20.76
CA TYR A 78 -18.77 24.99 19.72
C TYR A 78 -17.39 24.98 19.08
N ILE A 79 -16.83 26.14 18.77
CA ILE A 79 -15.51 26.26 18.18
C ILE A 79 -14.44 25.76 19.14
N TYR A 80 -14.57 26.04 20.43
CA TYR A 80 -13.66 25.54 21.42
C TYR A 80 -13.73 24.01 21.57
N ILE A 81 -14.93 23.44 21.61
CA ILE A 81 -15.12 21.98 21.62
C ILE A 81 -14.52 21.34 20.38
N LEU A 82 -14.74 21.94 19.21
CA LEU A 82 -14.18 21.47 17.96
C LEU A 82 -12.66 21.53 17.95
N TYR A 83 -12.09 22.64 18.41
CA TYR A 83 -10.64 22.78 18.57
C TYR A 83 -10.10 21.70 19.50
N SER A 84 -10.72 21.47 20.65
CA SER A 84 -10.30 20.46 21.61
C SER A 84 -10.31 19.06 21.02
N PHE A 85 -11.34 18.74 20.21
CA PHE A 85 -11.43 17.49 19.48
C PHE A 85 -10.31 17.35 18.43
N LEU A 86 -10.06 18.38 17.63
CA LEU A 86 -8.98 18.40 16.63
C LEU A 86 -7.60 18.31 17.29
N SER A 87 -7.38 19.00 18.41
CA SER A 87 -6.14 18.93 19.19
C SER A 87 -5.87 17.52 19.67
N ASN A 88 -6.90 16.82 20.18
CA ASN A 88 -6.78 15.41 20.58
C ASN A 88 -6.43 14.50 19.39
N LEU A 89 -7.10 14.66 18.24
CA LEU A 89 -6.79 13.88 17.05
C LEU A 89 -5.35 14.08 16.57
N VAL A 90 -4.83 15.31 16.67
CA VAL A 90 -3.44 15.60 16.32
C VAL A 90 -2.48 14.99 17.34
N GLU A 91 -2.81 15.01 18.63
CA GLU A 91 -2.02 14.34 19.66
C GLU A 91 -1.96 12.83 19.44
N ASP A 92 -3.08 12.19 19.11
CA ASP A 92 -3.14 10.78 18.73
C ASP A 92 -2.27 10.51 17.49
N ALA A 93 -2.36 11.36 16.47
CA ALA A 93 -1.57 11.22 15.25
C ALA A 93 -0.06 11.38 15.49
N LEU A 94 0.35 12.32 16.34
CA LEU A 94 1.76 12.52 16.73
C LEU A 94 2.33 11.35 17.51
N ASN A 95 1.49 10.64 18.26
CA ASN A 95 1.89 9.51 19.09
C ASN A 95 1.56 8.14 18.48
N ILE A 96 1.20 8.09 17.21
CA ILE A 96 0.82 6.83 16.53
C ILE A 96 1.95 5.79 16.57
N ASN A 97 3.21 6.25 16.61
CA ASN A 97 4.41 5.42 16.67
C ASN A 97 4.91 5.21 18.13
N ASN A 98 4.22 5.71 19.13
CA ASN A 98 4.60 5.59 20.54
C ASN A 98 3.79 4.48 21.21
N GLU A 99 4.42 3.34 21.49
CA GLU A 99 3.76 2.17 22.11
C GLU A 99 3.26 2.42 23.53
N SER A 100 3.91 3.33 24.26
CA SER A 100 3.52 3.69 25.63
C SER A 100 2.33 4.66 25.66
N TYR A 101 1.96 5.25 24.54
CA TYR A 101 0.87 6.22 24.47
C TYR A 101 -0.48 5.50 24.49
N LYS A 102 -1.28 5.83 25.52
CA LYS A 102 -2.68 5.39 25.62
C LYS A 102 -3.57 6.48 25.04
N SER A 103 -4.21 6.18 23.90
CA SER A 103 -5.17 7.10 23.32
C SER A 103 -6.39 7.26 24.23
N TRP A 104 -6.78 8.49 24.42
CA TRP A 104 -8.13 8.96 24.59
C TRP A 104 -8.77 9.00 25.98
N ASN A 105 -8.76 10.23 26.53
CA ASN A 105 -9.85 10.69 27.38
C ASN A 105 -10.30 12.10 26.90
N TRP A 106 -11.13 12.14 25.86
CA TRP A 106 -11.57 13.39 25.23
C TRP A 106 -12.16 14.41 26.22
N PHE A 107 -12.90 13.94 27.23
CA PHE A 107 -13.45 14.80 28.27
C PHE A 107 -12.38 15.46 29.14
N GLU A 108 -11.33 14.74 29.51
CA GLU A 108 -10.19 15.30 30.23
C GLU A 108 -9.43 16.30 29.36
N HIS A 109 -9.35 16.03 28.08
CA HIS A 109 -8.63 16.88 27.13
C HIS A 109 -9.25 18.27 26.97
N ILE A 110 -10.59 18.42 27.05
CA ILE A 110 -11.29 19.72 26.96
C ILE A 110 -10.77 20.70 28.03
N PHE A 111 -10.47 20.20 29.21
CA PHE A 111 -10.03 21.03 30.36
C PHE A 111 -8.53 20.93 30.61
N SER A 112 -7.77 20.30 29.71
CA SER A 112 -6.34 20.09 29.88
C SER A 112 -5.57 21.43 29.89
N GLN A 113 -4.58 21.52 30.78
CA GLN A 113 -3.63 22.63 30.82
C GLN A 113 -2.69 22.66 29.60
N ARG A 114 -2.63 21.56 28.86
CA ARG A 114 -1.79 21.43 27.65
C ARG A 114 -2.45 22.00 26.40
N ASN A 115 -3.70 22.45 26.50
CA ASN A 115 -4.43 23.08 25.39
C ASN A 115 -4.68 24.58 25.68
N PHE A 116 -5.55 25.21 24.89
CA PHE A 116 -5.87 26.63 25.00
C PHE A 116 -6.76 27.01 26.22
N PHE A 117 -7.15 26.06 27.04
CA PHE A 117 -8.04 26.30 28.21
C PHE A 117 -7.51 27.34 29.22
N PRO A 118 -6.21 27.31 29.62
CA PRO A 118 -5.67 28.32 30.51
C PRO A 118 -5.77 29.76 29.97
N VAL A 119 -5.63 29.91 28.65
CA VAL A 119 -5.76 31.23 27.98
C VAL A 119 -7.20 31.72 28.04
N LEU A 120 -8.19 30.82 27.88
CA LEU A 120 -9.61 31.16 28.02
C LEU A 120 -9.97 31.58 29.43
N LEU A 121 -9.41 30.94 30.46
CA LEU A 121 -9.62 31.30 31.88
C LEU A 121 -9.18 32.73 32.17
N TRP A 122 -8.21 33.25 31.44
CA TRP A 122 -7.76 34.63 31.57
C TRP A 122 -8.51 35.58 30.62
N LEU A 123 -8.70 35.21 29.36
CA LEU A 123 -9.26 36.02 28.28
C LEU A 123 -10.73 36.37 28.53
N VAL A 124 -11.55 35.40 28.96
CA VAL A 124 -12.99 35.65 29.19
C VAL A 124 -13.25 36.62 30.32
N PRO A 125 -12.64 36.50 31.51
CA PRO A 125 -12.76 37.51 32.55
C PRO A 125 -12.23 38.89 32.12
N ALA A 126 -11.11 38.94 31.41
CA ALA A 126 -10.54 40.22 30.91
C ALA A 126 -11.54 40.95 29.98
N ILE A 127 -12.17 40.22 29.04
CA ILE A 127 -13.19 40.80 28.15
C ILE A 127 -14.41 41.26 28.97
N ALA A 128 -14.84 40.48 29.94
CA ALA A 128 -15.99 40.83 30.79
C ALA A 128 -15.73 42.09 31.61
N ILE A 129 -14.55 42.18 32.26
CA ILE A 129 -14.15 43.34 33.07
C ILE A 129 -13.99 44.57 32.18
N LEU A 130 -13.30 44.49 31.05
CA LEU A 130 -13.17 45.60 30.11
C LEU A 130 -14.53 46.08 29.59
N THR A 131 -15.41 45.16 29.28
CA THR A 131 -16.78 45.47 28.84
C THR A 131 -17.54 46.23 29.92
N LEU A 132 -17.40 45.82 31.20
CA LEU A 132 -17.98 46.53 32.33
C LEU A 132 -17.40 47.94 32.51
N ILE A 133 -16.08 48.05 32.48
CA ILE A 133 -15.36 49.32 32.59
C ILE A 133 -15.79 50.29 31.47
N PHE A 134 -15.80 49.84 30.22
CA PHE A 134 -16.21 50.67 29.10
C PHE A 134 -17.67 51.13 29.16
N ARG A 135 -18.54 50.30 29.74
CA ARG A 135 -19.93 50.66 29.98
C ARG A 135 -20.09 51.67 31.12
N THR A 136 -19.41 51.44 32.23
CA THR A 136 -19.53 52.33 33.42
C THR A 136 -18.91 53.70 33.20
N LEU A 137 -17.76 53.74 32.57
CA LEU A 137 -17.05 54.98 32.29
C LEU A 137 -17.60 55.76 31.08
N LYS A 138 -18.62 55.27 30.40
CA LYS A 138 -19.19 55.83 29.14
C LYS A 138 -18.12 56.19 28.10
N ILE A 139 -16.90 55.66 28.24
CA ILE A 139 -15.77 55.88 27.35
C ILE A 139 -16.13 55.51 25.91
N VAL A 140 -17.02 54.54 25.74
CA VAL A 140 -17.54 54.12 24.44
C VAL A 140 -18.91 54.77 24.24
N SER A 141 -18.93 56.12 24.11
CA SER A 141 -20.05 56.83 23.47
C SER A 141 -20.14 56.49 21.95
N PHE A 142 -19.16 55.74 21.44
CA PHE A 142 -19.19 55.18 20.11
C PHE A 142 -20.32 54.18 19.99
N ARG A 143 -21.15 54.37 19.01
CA ARG A 143 -22.27 53.49 18.59
C ARG A 143 -21.84 52.09 18.18
N LEU A 144 -20.59 51.63 18.47
CA LEU A 144 -20.07 50.28 18.33
C LEU A 144 -20.95 49.25 19.03
N ASN A 145 -21.63 49.59 20.10
CA ASN A 145 -22.59 48.74 20.80
C ASN A 145 -23.83 48.32 19.96
N ARG A 146 -23.94 48.82 18.71
CA ARG A 146 -25.06 48.47 17.80
C ARG A 146 -24.63 47.72 16.55
N ILE A 147 -23.33 47.44 16.38
CA ILE A 147 -22.86 46.75 15.19
C ILE A 147 -23.24 45.28 15.34
N GLN A 148 -24.22 44.85 14.60
CA GLN A 148 -24.47 43.43 14.33
C GLN A 148 -23.55 43.02 13.19
N LEU A 149 -22.58 42.16 13.49
CA LEU A 149 -21.79 41.48 12.47
C LEU A 149 -22.74 40.83 11.45
N SER A 150 -22.54 41.13 10.17
CA SER A 150 -23.23 40.31 9.17
C SER A 150 -22.81 38.85 9.40
N SER A 151 -23.69 37.91 9.15
CA SER A 151 -23.40 36.48 9.40
C SER A 151 -22.11 35.99 8.71
N ASN A 152 -21.76 36.57 7.57
CA ASN A 152 -20.54 36.20 6.84
C ASN A 152 -19.26 36.70 7.54
N VAL A 153 -19.28 37.91 8.07
CA VAL A 153 -18.14 38.47 8.81
C VAL A 153 -17.97 37.77 10.16
N GLU A 154 -19.07 37.46 10.84
CA GLU A 154 -19.05 36.65 12.05
C GLU A 154 -18.38 35.29 11.81
N PHE A 155 -18.72 34.60 10.72
CA PHE A 155 -18.10 33.31 10.38
C PHE A 155 -16.62 33.45 10.06
N LEU A 156 -16.21 34.54 9.42
CA LEU A 156 -14.77 34.80 9.19
C LEU A 156 -14.04 35.03 10.52
N VAL A 157 -14.58 35.84 11.43
CA VAL A 157 -13.97 36.06 12.75
C VAL A 157 -13.90 34.75 13.54
N LEU A 158 -14.95 33.96 13.56
CA LEU A 158 -14.96 32.69 14.26
C LEU A 158 -13.98 31.68 13.66
N SER A 159 -13.83 31.69 12.34
CA SER A 159 -12.83 30.84 11.66
C SER A 159 -11.39 31.24 12.03
N GLN A 160 -11.12 32.53 12.16
CA GLN A 160 -9.83 33.03 12.59
C GLN A 160 -9.55 32.72 14.08
N ILE A 161 -10.56 32.77 14.94
CA ILE A 161 -10.44 32.34 16.34
C ILE A 161 -10.14 30.85 16.43
N LEU A 162 -10.82 30.00 15.64
CA LEU A 162 -10.49 28.58 15.56
C LEU A 162 -9.05 28.36 15.12
N LEU A 163 -8.64 29.07 14.08
CA LEU A 163 -7.27 29.01 13.58
C LEU A 163 -6.26 29.46 14.65
N SER A 164 -6.56 30.53 15.39
CA SER A 164 -5.72 30.99 16.52
C SER A 164 -5.57 29.92 17.60
N PHE A 165 -6.65 29.22 17.94
CA PHE A 165 -6.58 28.12 18.92
C PHE A 165 -5.68 26.98 18.40
N LEU A 166 -5.81 26.61 17.13
CA LEU A 166 -4.98 25.54 16.53
C LEU A 166 -3.51 25.95 16.46
N LEU A 167 -3.20 27.19 16.14
CA LEU A 167 -1.83 27.66 15.96
C LEU A 167 -1.09 27.98 17.26
N THR A 168 -1.81 28.32 18.32
CA THR A 168 -1.23 28.53 19.66
C THR A 168 -1.05 27.23 20.43
N ASP A 169 -1.69 26.16 20.02
CA ASP A 169 -1.46 24.82 20.53
C ASP A 169 -0.21 24.21 19.85
N SER A 170 0.86 23.99 20.62
CA SER A 170 2.16 23.50 20.12
C SER A 170 2.10 22.22 19.31
N LYS A 171 1.06 21.41 19.50
CA LYS A 171 0.87 20.13 18.78
C LYS A 171 0.67 20.33 17.28
N PHE A 172 -0.05 21.36 16.87
CA PHE A 172 -0.29 21.61 15.44
C PHE A 172 0.96 22.08 14.69
N PRO A 173 1.73 23.09 15.17
CA PRO A 173 3.02 23.40 14.58
C PRO A 173 3.99 22.23 14.61
N GLN A 174 4.02 21.45 15.70
CA GLN A 174 4.85 20.25 15.78
C GLN A 174 4.44 19.19 14.74
N ALA A 175 3.14 18.95 14.56
CA ALA A 175 2.64 18.06 13.53
C ALA A 175 3.01 18.56 12.12
N LEU A 176 2.92 19.86 11.87
CA LEU A 176 3.32 20.48 10.61
C LEU A 176 4.83 20.37 10.38
N TYR A 177 5.63 20.60 11.42
CA TYR A 177 7.09 20.49 11.38
C TYR A 177 7.56 19.07 11.10
N GLN A 178 6.90 18.05 11.70
CA GLN A 178 7.21 16.64 11.47
C GLN A 178 6.78 16.14 10.08
N THR A 179 6.04 16.96 9.30
CA THR A 179 5.84 16.59 7.89
C THR A 179 7.19 16.70 7.17
N GLU A 180 7.58 15.61 6.51
CA GLU A 180 8.88 15.52 5.82
C GLU A 180 9.09 16.61 4.77
N TRP A 181 8.02 17.12 4.19
CA TRP A 181 8.14 18.26 3.29
C TRP A 181 8.79 19.44 3.98
N PHE A 182 8.42 19.69 5.22
CA PHE A 182 9.01 20.76 6.03
C PHE A 182 10.43 20.39 6.46
N MET A 183 10.66 19.13 6.86
CA MET A 183 11.99 18.62 7.19
C MET A 183 12.93 18.56 5.98
N ALA A 184 12.45 18.16 4.80
CA ALA A 184 13.26 18.17 3.57
C ALA A 184 13.64 19.58 3.12
N LEU A 185 12.76 20.56 3.29
CA LEU A 185 13.08 21.96 3.11
C LEU A 185 14.18 22.39 4.09
N ASN A 186 14.09 21.95 5.34
CA ASN A 186 14.99 22.29 6.40
C ASN A 186 16.37 21.66 6.23
N LEU A 187 16.43 20.36 5.95
CA LEU A 187 17.68 19.63 5.70
C LEU A 187 18.44 20.14 4.47
N LYS A 188 17.73 20.56 3.43
CA LYS A 188 18.35 21.16 2.24
C LYS A 188 18.94 22.53 2.50
N TYR A 189 18.48 23.23 3.52
CA TYR A 189 18.78 24.63 3.78
C TYR A 189 19.45 24.88 5.14
N SER A 190 19.60 23.87 6.00
CA SER A 190 20.20 24.02 7.33
C SER A 190 21.72 24.12 7.33
N SER A 191 22.40 23.80 6.22
CA SER A 191 23.87 23.73 6.22
C SER A 191 24.57 25.08 6.01
N GLU A 192 23.94 26.03 5.34
CA GLU A 192 24.54 27.40 5.16
C GLU A 192 23.48 28.39 4.75
N LEU A 193 23.16 29.37 5.56
CA LEU A 193 22.44 30.56 5.20
C LEU A 193 20.89 30.49 5.26
N PHE A 194 20.37 30.92 6.36
CA PHE A 194 19.05 31.54 6.39
C PHE A 194 19.11 32.85 5.61
N THR A 195 19.18 32.75 4.29
CA THR A 195 19.19 33.92 3.40
C THR A 195 17.80 34.54 3.38
N GLU A 196 17.74 35.85 3.12
CA GLU A 196 16.50 36.62 2.94
C GLU A 196 15.51 35.91 1.97
N HIS A 197 16.04 35.22 0.96
CA HIS A 197 15.27 34.48 0.00
C HIS A 197 14.48 33.28 0.61
N HIS A 198 15.05 32.55 1.57
CA HIS A 198 14.39 31.45 2.26
C HIS A 198 13.30 31.93 3.20
N PHE A 199 13.52 33.01 3.89
CA PHE A 199 12.52 33.64 4.72
C PHE A 199 11.26 33.98 3.92
N TRP A 200 11.42 34.59 2.75
CA TRP A 200 10.29 34.92 1.89
C TRP A 200 9.60 33.67 1.31
N LEU A 201 10.34 32.62 0.93
CA LEU A 201 9.78 31.39 0.45
C LEU A 201 8.92 30.70 1.53
N VAL A 202 9.44 30.56 2.75
CA VAL A 202 8.70 30.02 3.89
C VAL A 202 7.48 30.88 4.19
N THR A 203 7.61 32.20 4.15
CA THR A 203 6.49 33.14 4.36
C THR A 203 5.38 32.92 3.33
N VAL A 204 5.71 32.80 2.05
CA VAL A 204 4.73 32.56 0.99
C VAL A 204 4.01 31.22 1.20
N ILE A 205 4.76 30.16 1.52
CA ILE A 205 4.21 28.84 1.78
C ILE A 205 3.25 28.87 2.97
N VAL A 206 3.68 29.47 4.08
CA VAL A 206 2.85 29.62 5.28
C VAL A 206 1.63 30.49 5.00
N ALA A 207 1.75 31.54 4.18
CA ALA A 207 0.62 32.37 3.75
C ALA A 207 -0.42 31.56 2.94
N VAL A 208 0.03 30.77 1.97
CA VAL A 208 -0.84 29.88 1.18
C VAL A 208 -1.54 28.85 2.09
N PHE A 209 -0.81 28.24 3.00
CA PHE A 209 -1.37 27.30 3.98
C PHE A 209 -2.40 27.98 4.89
N SER A 210 -2.10 29.19 5.37
CA SER A 210 -3.03 29.96 6.21
C SER A 210 -4.28 30.36 5.46
N LEU A 211 -4.19 30.69 4.16
CA LEU A 211 -5.36 30.96 3.32
C LEU A 211 -6.23 29.72 3.14
N LEU A 212 -5.62 28.57 2.86
CA LEU A 212 -6.33 27.30 2.76
C LEU A 212 -6.99 26.91 4.10
N ALA A 213 -6.26 27.01 5.20
CA ALA A 213 -6.78 26.77 6.54
C ALA A 213 -7.94 27.70 6.89
N THR A 214 -7.84 29.00 6.53
CA THR A 214 -8.92 29.96 6.68
C THR A 214 -10.15 29.57 5.86
N PHE A 215 -9.96 29.14 4.62
CA PHE A 215 -11.06 28.70 3.76
C PHE A 215 -11.77 27.47 4.34
N ILE A 216 -11.02 26.47 4.77
CA ILE A 216 -11.55 25.25 5.39
C ILE A 216 -12.28 25.60 6.69
N SER A 217 -11.65 26.33 7.59
CA SER A 217 -12.23 26.75 8.87
C SER A 217 -13.49 27.58 8.69
N TYR A 218 -13.53 28.50 7.70
CA TYR A 218 -14.73 29.27 7.37
C TYR A 218 -15.91 28.39 6.97
N HIS A 219 -15.66 27.45 6.05
CA HIS A 219 -16.70 26.53 5.61
C HIS A 219 -17.15 25.60 6.73
N PHE A 220 -16.23 25.18 7.59
CA PHE A 220 -16.50 24.31 8.72
C PHE A 220 -17.42 25.00 9.74
N VAL A 221 -17.05 26.19 10.20
CA VAL A 221 -17.85 26.98 11.17
C VAL A 221 -19.21 27.32 10.61
N ARG A 222 -19.26 27.75 9.35
CA ARG A 222 -20.51 28.06 8.66
C ARG A 222 -21.36 26.81 8.45
N GLY A 223 -20.72 25.68 8.15
CA GLY A 223 -21.38 24.39 8.01
C GLY A 223 -22.06 23.94 9.29
N LEU A 224 -21.39 24.00 10.42
CA LEU A 224 -21.98 23.71 11.74
C LEU A 224 -23.17 24.61 12.04
N SER A 225 -23.08 25.90 11.72
CA SER A 225 -24.22 26.82 11.89
C SER A 225 -25.42 26.45 11.00
N HIS A 226 -25.17 25.89 9.82
CA HIS A 226 -26.26 25.42 8.93
C HIS A 226 -26.80 24.07 9.38
N LEU A 227 -25.99 23.19 9.98
CA LEU A 227 -26.43 21.95 10.62
C LEU A 227 -27.48 22.24 11.70
N LEU A 228 -27.16 23.15 12.64
CA LEU A 228 -28.04 23.56 13.72
C LEU A 228 -29.34 24.20 13.23
N LYS A 229 -29.33 24.79 12.05
CA LYS A 229 -30.52 25.43 11.42
C LYS A 229 -31.26 24.49 10.46
N ASN A 230 -30.89 23.21 10.41
CA ASN A 230 -31.45 22.24 9.47
C ASN A 230 -31.42 22.73 8.01
N ARG A 231 -30.34 23.39 7.60
CA ARG A 231 -30.20 24.02 6.29
C ARG A 231 -29.18 23.32 5.42
N SER A 232 -29.63 22.81 4.28
CA SER A 232 -28.76 22.26 3.23
C SER A 232 -27.85 23.35 2.65
N SER A 233 -26.53 23.12 2.60
CA SER A 233 -25.56 24.09 2.05
C SER A 233 -24.23 23.45 1.67
N TYR A 234 -23.51 24.14 0.75
CA TYR A 234 -22.15 23.74 0.37
C TYR A 234 -21.17 23.76 1.57
N SER A 235 -21.28 24.74 2.47
CA SER A 235 -20.43 24.80 3.66
C SER A 235 -20.63 23.62 4.58
N LEU A 236 -21.85 23.15 4.71
CA LEU A 236 -22.16 21.95 5.49
C LEU A 236 -21.59 20.68 4.82
N ALA A 237 -21.66 20.59 3.48
CA ALA A 237 -21.06 19.50 2.73
C ALA A 237 -19.54 19.46 2.91
N VAL A 238 -18.83 20.61 2.85
CA VAL A 238 -17.38 20.69 3.11
C VAL A 238 -17.06 20.23 4.53
N ALA A 239 -17.81 20.71 5.54
CA ALA A 239 -17.58 20.33 6.93
C ALA A 239 -17.78 18.82 7.14
N THR A 240 -18.86 18.27 6.60
CA THR A 240 -19.15 16.82 6.72
C THR A 240 -18.13 15.98 5.96
N SER A 241 -17.73 16.40 4.74
CA SER A 241 -16.70 15.69 3.96
C SER A 241 -15.38 15.62 4.72
N MET A 242 -14.96 16.73 5.36
CA MET A 242 -13.73 16.76 6.14
C MET A 242 -13.79 15.85 7.37
N THR A 243 -14.86 15.97 8.15
CA THR A 243 -15.07 15.14 9.34
C THR A 243 -15.16 13.66 8.97
N ALA A 244 -15.94 13.31 7.94
CA ALA A 244 -16.07 11.94 7.47
C ALA A 244 -14.72 11.39 6.96
N ALA A 245 -13.92 12.19 6.22
CA ALA A 245 -12.61 11.77 5.74
C ALA A 245 -11.67 11.39 6.89
N VAL A 246 -11.66 12.18 7.97
CA VAL A 246 -10.85 11.88 9.16
C VAL A 246 -11.37 10.61 9.85
N VAL A 247 -12.67 10.52 10.10
CA VAL A 247 -13.26 9.34 10.79
C VAL A 247 -13.02 8.06 9.98
N PHE A 248 -13.32 8.07 8.69
CA PHE A 248 -13.14 6.88 7.85
C PHE A 248 -11.67 6.52 7.60
N ASN A 249 -10.74 7.50 7.62
CA ASN A 249 -9.32 7.19 7.65
C ASN A 249 -8.96 6.30 8.86
N TYR A 250 -9.41 6.67 10.06
CA TYR A 250 -9.17 5.87 11.27
C TYR A 250 -9.82 4.49 11.18
N LEU A 251 -11.09 4.42 10.77
CA LEU A 251 -11.81 3.15 10.67
C LEU A 251 -11.18 2.19 9.65
N ILE A 252 -10.71 2.70 8.51
CA ILE A 252 -9.99 1.90 7.50
C ILE A 252 -8.69 1.37 8.09
N GLN A 253 -7.90 2.22 8.76
CA GLN A 253 -6.61 1.81 9.34
C GLN A 253 -6.78 0.81 10.49
N MET A 254 -7.78 1.00 11.34
CA MET A 254 -8.11 0.02 12.39
C MET A 254 -8.43 -1.37 11.80
N GLY A 255 -9.14 -1.41 10.67
CA GLY A 255 -9.48 -2.66 9.97
C GLY A 255 -8.27 -3.40 9.38
N LEU A 256 -7.13 -2.72 9.18
CA LEU A 256 -5.88 -3.33 8.70
C LEU A 256 -5.00 -3.90 9.83
N GLY A 257 -5.36 -3.65 11.08
CA GLY A 257 -4.54 -3.99 12.24
C GLY A 257 -3.27 -3.17 12.36
N LYS A 258 -2.67 -3.14 13.54
CA LYS A 258 -1.51 -2.29 13.83
C LYS A 258 -0.21 -2.81 13.21
N GLY A 259 -0.04 -4.14 13.12
CA GLY A 259 1.20 -4.74 12.62
C GLY A 259 2.42 -4.46 13.50
N THR A 260 3.60 -4.82 13.01
CA THR A 260 4.90 -4.45 13.61
C THR A 260 5.36 -3.10 13.06
N PRO A 261 6.07 -2.26 13.83
CA PRO A 261 6.61 -1.02 13.30
C PRO A 261 7.71 -1.33 12.26
N PHE A 262 7.75 -0.54 11.19
CA PHE A 262 8.77 -0.56 10.17
C PHE A 262 9.58 0.73 10.26
N LEU A 263 10.91 0.63 10.44
CA LEU A 263 11.76 1.81 10.73
C LEU A 263 11.19 2.70 11.85
N GLU A 264 10.71 2.09 12.93
CA GLU A 264 10.05 2.77 14.05
C GLU A 264 8.69 3.44 13.72
N TYR A 265 8.17 3.26 12.49
CA TYR A 265 6.89 3.82 12.08
C TYR A 265 5.81 2.75 11.90
N TYR A 266 4.66 2.95 12.52
CA TYR A 266 3.43 2.20 12.20
C TYR A 266 2.76 2.71 10.93
N GLN A 267 2.96 3.99 10.60
CA GLN A 267 2.58 4.61 9.35
C GLN A 267 3.69 5.55 8.89
N LEU A 268 4.07 5.46 7.63
CA LEU A 268 5.06 6.35 7.05
C LEU A 268 4.52 7.79 6.96
N PRO A 269 5.40 8.78 7.09
CA PRO A 269 5.03 10.17 6.96
C PRO A 269 4.28 10.46 5.64
N GLY A 270 3.20 11.23 5.73
CA GLY A 270 2.34 11.54 4.58
C GLY A 270 1.19 10.55 4.32
N ALA A 271 1.23 9.32 4.86
CA ALA A 271 0.22 8.29 4.60
C ALA A 271 -1.20 8.75 5.01
N THR A 272 -1.35 9.14 6.26
CA THR A 272 -2.61 9.66 6.82
C THR A 272 -3.11 10.90 6.07
N SER A 273 -2.19 11.84 5.77
CA SER A 273 -2.53 13.07 5.06
C SER A 273 -3.04 12.80 3.66
N LEU A 274 -2.36 11.94 2.90
CA LEU A 274 -2.79 11.56 1.55
C LEU A 274 -4.18 10.91 1.56
N GLN A 275 -4.42 9.97 2.47
CA GLN A 275 -5.71 9.29 2.57
C GLN A 275 -6.84 10.24 2.92
N ILE A 276 -6.65 11.12 3.90
CA ILE A 276 -7.66 12.13 4.28
C ILE A 276 -7.95 13.08 3.11
N ILE A 277 -6.93 13.56 2.40
CA ILE A 277 -7.12 14.44 1.24
C ILE A 277 -7.95 13.75 0.16
N ILE A 278 -7.62 12.51 -0.18
CA ILE A 278 -8.33 11.74 -1.22
C ILE A 278 -9.78 11.48 -0.80
N LEU A 279 -10.01 11.00 0.42
CA LEU A 279 -11.35 10.77 0.94
C LEU A 279 -12.17 12.07 0.95
N PHE A 280 -11.58 13.18 1.42
CA PHE A 280 -12.23 14.49 1.40
C PHE A 280 -12.66 14.91 -0.01
N LEU A 281 -11.77 14.79 -0.99
CA LEU A 281 -12.06 15.13 -2.38
C LEU A 281 -13.16 14.24 -2.98
N ILE A 282 -13.11 12.93 -2.73
CA ILE A 282 -14.13 11.98 -3.19
C ILE A 282 -15.48 12.30 -2.55
N PHE A 283 -15.54 12.53 -1.25
CA PHE A 283 -16.76 12.85 -0.54
C PHE A 283 -17.36 14.18 -1.01
N LEU A 284 -16.52 15.19 -1.16
CA LEU A 284 -16.96 16.49 -1.67
C LEU A 284 -17.46 16.40 -3.12
N PHE A 285 -16.81 15.59 -3.95
CA PHE A 285 -17.24 15.31 -5.32
C PHE A 285 -18.63 14.69 -5.34
N LEU A 286 -18.90 13.70 -4.48
CA LEU A 286 -20.23 13.08 -4.35
C LEU A 286 -21.30 14.08 -3.92
N TYR A 287 -21.00 14.96 -2.97
CA TYR A 287 -21.90 16.04 -2.59
C TYR A 287 -22.21 16.98 -3.75
N LEU A 288 -21.22 17.36 -4.52
CA LEU A 288 -21.40 18.21 -5.69
C LEU A 288 -22.13 17.50 -6.81
N LEU A 289 -21.93 16.19 -6.98
CA LEU A 289 -22.59 15.38 -7.99
C LEU A 289 -24.09 15.20 -7.72
N ILE A 290 -24.47 14.87 -6.50
CA ILE A 290 -25.84 14.59 -6.12
C ILE A 290 -26.61 15.89 -5.79
N ASN A 291 -25.93 16.88 -5.20
CA ASN A 291 -26.46 18.19 -4.81
C ASN A 291 -27.65 18.15 -3.81
N ARG A 292 -27.77 17.07 -3.04
CA ARG A 292 -28.75 16.89 -1.97
C ARG A 292 -28.02 16.43 -0.71
N TYR A 293 -27.92 17.30 0.29
CA TYR A 293 -27.06 17.06 1.45
C TYR A 293 -27.41 15.76 2.17
N PHE A 294 -28.67 15.59 2.61
CA PHE A 294 -29.04 14.45 3.44
C PHE A 294 -28.90 13.11 2.70
N LEU A 295 -29.37 13.05 1.45
CA LEU A 295 -29.23 11.86 0.60
C LEU A 295 -27.76 11.47 0.43
N THR A 296 -26.92 12.45 0.10
CA THR A 296 -25.48 12.19 -0.08
C THR A 296 -24.82 11.74 1.21
N THR A 297 -25.18 12.33 2.36
CA THR A 297 -24.65 11.94 3.67
C THR A 297 -24.97 10.47 3.98
N VAL A 298 -26.18 10.04 3.74
CA VAL A 298 -26.61 8.65 3.98
C VAL A 298 -25.88 7.69 3.05
N ILE A 299 -25.77 8.00 1.75
CA ILE A 299 -25.03 7.20 0.78
C ILE A 299 -23.54 7.11 1.18
N LEU A 300 -22.94 8.24 1.57
CA LEU A 300 -21.55 8.31 1.97
C LEU A 300 -21.28 7.49 3.24
N ILE A 301 -22.04 7.76 4.30
CA ILE A 301 -21.82 7.07 5.59
C ILE A 301 -22.14 5.58 5.43
N GLY A 302 -23.27 5.24 4.82
CA GLY A 302 -23.66 3.84 4.59
C GLY A 302 -22.66 3.10 3.71
N GLY A 303 -22.31 3.66 2.55
CA GLY A 303 -21.37 3.06 1.62
C GLY A 303 -19.98 2.89 2.22
N MET A 304 -19.47 3.92 2.91
CA MET A 304 -18.15 3.83 3.56
C MET A 304 -18.16 2.88 4.75
N SER A 305 -19.24 2.79 5.53
CA SER A 305 -19.33 1.82 6.61
C SER A 305 -19.32 0.38 6.07
N LEU A 306 -20.06 0.11 5.01
CA LEU A 306 -20.02 -1.19 4.32
C LEU A 306 -18.61 -1.49 3.78
N PHE A 307 -17.95 -0.50 3.18
CA PHE A 307 -16.58 -0.65 2.70
C PHE A 307 -15.60 -0.99 3.82
N VAL A 308 -15.67 -0.28 4.95
CA VAL A 308 -14.80 -0.55 6.12
C VAL A 308 -15.03 -1.97 6.66
N ILE A 309 -16.28 -2.39 6.78
CA ILE A 309 -16.63 -3.74 7.23
C ILE A 309 -16.09 -4.79 6.26
N ALA A 310 -16.33 -4.62 4.95
CA ALA A 310 -15.84 -5.54 3.92
C ALA A 310 -14.30 -5.60 3.92
N ASN A 311 -13.64 -4.43 4.06
CA ASN A 311 -12.19 -4.35 4.14
C ASN A 311 -11.63 -5.08 5.37
N SER A 312 -12.26 -4.90 6.54
CA SER A 312 -11.86 -5.57 7.78
C SER A 312 -12.07 -7.09 7.70
N ILE A 313 -13.20 -7.55 7.15
CA ILE A 313 -13.49 -8.97 6.96
C ILE A 313 -12.48 -9.58 5.99
N LYS A 314 -12.28 -8.96 4.81
CA LYS A 314 -11.30 -9.48 3.83
C LYS A 314 -9.91 -9.55 4.45
N PHE A 315 -9.51 -8.50 5.19
CA PHE A 315 -8.20 -8.45 5.83
C PHE A 315 -8.04 -9.55 6.89
N SER A 316 -9.05 -9.80 7.72
CA SER A 316 -9.00 -10.87 8.72
C SER A 316 -8.98 -12.28 8.10
N MET A 317 -9.63 -12.48 6.95
CA MET A 317 -9.72 -13.79 6.28
C MET A 317 -8.52 -14.08 5.37
N ARG A 318 -7.95 -13.06 4.72
CA ARG A 318 -6.98 -13.23 3.64
C ARG A 318 -5.66 -12.50 3.86
N GLY A 319 -5.53 -11.71 4.94
CA GLY A 319 -4.36 -10.86 5.19
C GLY A 319 -4.20 -9.72 4.18
N GLU A 320 -5.22 -9.45 3.34
CA GLU A 320 -5.18 -8.41 2.32
C GLU A 320 -6.37 -7.45 2.41
N PRO A 321 -6.17 -6.13 2.15
CA PRO A 321 -7.26 -5.18 2.08
C PRO A 321 -8.11 -5.38 0.82
N VAL A 322 -9.25 -4.70 0.76
CA VAL A 322 -10.02 -4.60 -0.48
C VAL A 322 -9.23 -3.76 -1.50
N LEU A 323 -9.01 -4.33 -2.68
CA LEU A 323 -8.21 -3.76 -3.76
C LEU A 323 -9.07 -3.40 -4.98
N PRO A 324 -8.63 -2.50 -5.87
CA PRO A 324 -9.31 -2.25 -7.15
C PRO A 324 -9.49 -3.52 -7.99
N SER A 325 -8.55 -4.45 -7.94
CA SER A 325 -8.62 -5.76 -8.61
C SER A 325 -9.81 -6.60 -8.13
N ASP A 326 -10.27 -6.43 -6.89
CA ASP A 326 -11.44 -7.16 -6.37
C ASP A 326 -12.76 -6.75 -7.05
N MET A 327 -12.79 -5.63 -7.77
CA MET A 327 -13.99 -5.22 -8.52
C MET A 327 -14.41 -6.23 -9.58
N ILE A 328 -13.49 -7.10 -10.04
CA ILE A 328 -13.81 -8.19 -10.96
C ILE A 328 -14.85 -9.16 -10.37
N TRP A 329 -14.88 -9.30 -9.04
CA TRP A 329 -15.84 -10.14 -8.32
C TRP A 329 -17.27 -9.60 -8.33
N LEU A 330 -17.46 -8.30 -8.61
CA LEU A 330 -18.80 -7.74 -8.77
C LEU A 330 -19.53 -8.32 -9.98
N SER A 331 -18.79 -8.94 -10.93
CA SER A 331 -19.36 -9.67 -12.06
C SER A 331 -19.89 -11.06 -11.67
N SER A 332 -19.49 -11.59 -10.48
CA SER A 332 -19.93 -12.91 -9.97
C SER A 332 -20.39 -12.79 -8.51
N PRO A 333 -21.54 -12.12 -8.24
CA PRO A 333 -22.02 -11.88 -6.87
C PRO A 333 -22.28 -13.15 -6.06
N SER A 334 -22.68 -14.25 -6.72
CA SER A 334 -22.89 -15.54 -6.07
C SER A 334 -21.63 -16.09 -5.42
N THR A 335 -20.49 -15.91 -6.05
CA THR A 335 -19.19 -16.34 -5.52
C THR A 335 -18.78 -15.49 -4.32
N LEU A 336 -19.03 -14.18 -4.35
CA LEU A 336 -18.81 -13.30 -3.19
C LEU A 336 -19.67 -13.69 -2.00
N LEU A 337 -20.94 -14.02 -2.25
CA LEU A 337 -21.90 -14.39 -1.20
C LEU A 337 -21.61 -15.77 -0.60
N SER A 338 -20.98 -16.67 -1.33
CA SER A 338 -20.58 -18.01 -0.82
C SER A 338 -19.47 -17.94 0.25
N PHE A 339 -18.73 -16.84 0.31
CA PHE A 339 -17.69 -16.60 1.32
C PHE A 339 -18.20 -15.95 2.61
N VAL A 340 -19.45 -15.45 2.61
CA VAL A 340 -20.06 -14.78 3.76
C VAL A 340 -21.04 -15.74 4.44
N ASP A 341 -20.86 -15.97 5.72
CA ASP A 341 -21.81 -16.74 6.52
C ASP A 341 -23.21 -16.10 6.42
N THR A 342 -24.20 -16.91 6.17
CA THR A 342 -25.61 -16.49 6.01
C THR A 342 -26.17 -15.73 7.20
N SER A 343 -25.62 -15.99 8.41
CA SER A 343 -26.00 -15.27 9.63
C SER A 343 -25.62 -13.77 9.56
N TYR A 344 -24.40 -13.46 9.12
CA TYR A 344 -23.94 -12.08 8.92
C TYR A 344 -24.68 -11.38 7.82
N MET A 345 -25.08 -12.11 6.77
CA MET A 345 -25.85 -11.55 5.65
C MET A 345 -27.26 -11.13 6.09
N ASN A 346 -27.95 -11.94 6.89
CA ASN A 346 -29.25 -11.62 7.43
C ASN A 346 -29.23 -10.42 8.38
N GLU A 347 -28.22 -10.36 9.24
CA GLU A 347 -28.00 -9.18 10.11
C GLU A 347 -27.73 -7.92 9.28
N ALA A 348 -26.88 -7.99 8.27
CA ALA A 348 -26.59 -6.87 7.37
C ALA A 348 -27.84 -6.38 6.62
N LEU A 349 -28.66 -7.29 6.09
CA LEU A 349 -29.93 -6.96 5.43
C LEU A 349 -30.92 -6.31 6.38
N LYS A 350 -31.02 -6.78 7.62
CA LYS A 350 -31.86 -6.19 8.67
C LYS A 350 -31.43 -4.75 8.97
N TRP A 351 -30.15 -4.51 9.19
CA TRP A 351 -29.62 -3.17 9.43
C TRP A 351 -29.78 -2.24 8.23
N LEU A 352 -29.57 -2.75 7.01
CA LEU A 352 -29.80 -2.01 5.76
C LEU A 352 -31.28 -1.58 5.63
N THR A 353 -32.21 -2.47 5.93
CA THR A 353 -33.65 -2.17 5.91
C THR A 353 -34.01 -1.08 6.93
N ILE A 354 -33.49 -1.16 8.15
CA ILE A 354 -33.70 -0.14 9.19
C ILE A 354 -33.13 1.20 8.73
N LEU A 355 -31.94 1.21 8.13
CA LEU A 355 -31.31 2.42 7.59
C LEU A 355 -32.13 3.03 6.45
N ILE A 356 -32.67 2.22 5.53
CA ILE A 356 -33.52 2.70 4.44
C ILE A 356 -34.82 3.32 4.98
N ILE A 357 -35.48 2.65 5.91
CA ILE A 357 -36.71 3.17 6.53
C ILE A 357 -36.41 4.47 7.30
N GLY A 358 -35.35 4.48 8.11
CA GLY A 358 -34.90 5.65 8.83
C GLY A 358 -34.58 6.82 7.87
N PHE A 359 -33.92 6.52 6.74
CA PHE A 359 -33.62 7.50 5.69
C PHE A 359 -34.90 8.09 5.11
N LEU A 360 -35.89 7.28 4.74
CA LEU A 360 -37.13 7.74 4.14
C LEU A 360 -37.89 8.69 5.10
N ILE A 361 -37.97 8.33 6.38
CA ILE A 361 -38.60 9.15 7.41
C ILE A 361 -37.83 10.46 7.61
N LEU A 362 -36.51 10.39 7.83
CA LEU A 362 -35.72 11.57 8.14
C LEU A 362 -35.53 12.50 6.94
N ASN A 363 -35.52 11.98 5.70
CA ASN A 363 -35.43 12.78 4.48
C ASN A 363 -36.65 13.71 4.30
N TYR A 364 -37.76 13.33 4.88
CA TYR A 364 -38.94 14.20 4.89
C TYR A 364 -38.79 15.45 5.78
N PHE A 365 -38.01 15.32 6.88
CA PHE A 365 -37.85 16.39 7.88
C PHE A 365 -36.54 17.16 7.77
N LEU A 366 -35.49 16.52 7.30
CA LEU A 366 -34.12 17.05 7.40
C LEU A 366 -33.56 17.59 6.07
N PHE A 367 -32.88 18.74 6.15
CA PHE A 367 -32.06 19.34 5.10
C PHE A 367 -32.67 19.43 3.71
N LYS A 368 -33.93 19.91 3.64
CA LYS A 368 -34.64 20.03 2.37
C LYS A 368 -33.94 20.93 1.36
N GLY A 369 -34.02 20.56 0.08
CA GLY A 369 -33.59 21.36 -1.06
C GLY A 369 -32.14 21.11 -1.54
N LYS A 370 -31.83 21.85 -2.60
CA LYS A 370 -30.49 21.79 -3.23
C LYS A 370 -29.46 22.55 -2.41
N MET A 371 -28.23 22.01 -2.28
CA MET A 371 -27.11 22.70 -1.60
C MET A 371 -26.66 23.94 -2.38
N ILE A 372 -26.62 23.84 -3.70
CA ILE A 372 -26.21 24.91 -4.62
C ILE A 372 -27.32 25.11 -5.64
N GLN A 373 -27.88 26.32 -5.65
CA GLN A 373 -29.00 26.64 -6.54
C GLN A 373 -28.56 26.88 -7.99
N LYS A 374 -27.45 27.63 -8.20
CA LYS A 374 -26.96 27.98 -9.53
C LYS A 374 -26.14 26.83 -10.10
N PHE A 375 -26.54 26.29 -11.25
CA PHE A 375 -25.83 25.20 -11.92
C PHE A 375 -24.38 25.55 -12.26
N SER A 376 -24.14 26.74 -12.80
CA SER A 376 -22.76 27.19 -13.15
C SER A 376 -21.81 27.15 -11.96
N ARG A 377 -22.26 27.62 -10.78
CA ARG A 377 -21.41 27.58 -9.57
C ARG A 377 -21.16 26.14 -9.09
N ARG A 378 -22.11 25.26 -9.25
CA ARG A 378 -21.97 23.84 -8.92
C ARG A 378 -21.00 23.18 -9.88
N PHE A 379 -21.16 23.41 -11.19
CA PHE A 379 -20.32 22.83 -12.24
C PHE A 379 -18.87 23.22 -12.08
N VAL A 380 -18.57 24.50 -11.88
CA VAL A 380 -17.18 24.96 -11.65
C VAL A 380 -16.52 24.26 -10.46
N ARG A 381 -17.23 24.15 -9.33
CA ARG A 381 -16.71 23.47 -8.15
C ARG A 381 -16.48 21.97 -8.39
N LEU A 382 -17.40 21.31 -9.09
CA LEU A 382 -17.29 19.92 -9.45
C LEU A 382 -16.07 19.68 -10.35
N VAL A 383 -15.87 20.52 -11.36
CA VAL A 383 -14.69 20.46 -12.23
C VAL A 383 -13.40 20.72 -11.45
N CYS A 384 -13.37 21.71 -10.54
CA CYS A 384 -12.18 21.95 -9.71
C CYS A 384 -11.81 20.73 -8.87
N VAL A 385 -12.78 20.10 -8.19
CA VAL A 385 -12.52 18.91 -7.37
C VAL A 385 -12.07 17.73 -8.25
N PHE A 386 -12.71 17.55 -9.39
CA PHE A 386 -12.33 16.51 -10.36
C PHE A 386 -10.90 16.69 -10.90
N LEU A 387 -10.52 17.92 -11.23
CA LEU A 387 -9.15 18.23 -11.67
C LEU A 387 -8.12 18.00 -10.57
N CYS A 388 -8.46 18.25 -9.30
CA CYS A 388 -7.58 17.89 -8.18
C CYS A 388 -7.36 16.37 -8.08
N LEU A 389 -8.43 15.57 -8.21
CA LEU A 389 -8.32 14.11 -8.23
C LEU A 389 -7.48 13.61 -9.42
N ILE A 390 -7.77 14.11 -10.64
CA ILE A 390 -6.96 13.79 -11.83
C ILE A 390 -5.50 14.17 -11.61
N GLY A 391 -5.22 15.35 -11.03
CA GLY A 391 -3.87 15.79 -10.75
C GLY A 391 -3.10 14.81 -9.86
N ILE A 392 -3.74 14.30 -8.81
CA ILE A 392 -3.14 13.28 -7.94
C ILE A 392 -2.86 12.00 -8.75
N PHE A 393 -3.83 11.50 -9.52
CA PHE A 393 -3.65 10.32 -10.37
C PHE A 393 -2.52 10.50 -11.38
N GLN A 394 -2.42 11.66 -12.04
CA GLN A 394 -1.35 11.95 -13.01
C GLN A 394 0.05 11.95 -12.39
N VAL A 395 0.18 12.39 -11.13
CA VAL A 395 1.46 12.33 -10.41
C VAL A 395 1.93 10.89 -10.25
N PHE A 396 1.01 9.98 -9.90
CA PHE A 396 1.32 8.56 -9.75
C PHE A 396 1.52 7.85 -11.09
N ALA A 397 0.76 8.21 -12.13
CA ALA A 397 0.90 7.65 -13.47
C ALA A 397 2.22 8.05 -14.17
N GLN A 398 2.85 9.17 -13.74
CA GLN A 398 4.11 9.67 -14.30
C GLN A 398 5.34 9.25 -13.48
N LYS A 399 5.25 8.16 -12.73
CA LYS A 399 6.41 7.58 -12.04
C LYS A 399 7.42 7.05 -13.05
N GLU A 400 8.69 7.17 -12.71
CA GLU A 400 9.78 6.54 -13.43
C GLU A 400 10.57 5.65 -12.47
N ASN A 401 10.73 4.39 -12.81
CA ASN A 401 11.34 3.37 -11.94
C ASN A 401 10.73 3.38 -10.53
N GLY A 402 9.40 3.42 -10.45
CA GLY A 402 8.65 3.45 -9.19
C GLY A 402 8.73 4.76 -8.39
N LYS A 403 9.51 5.75 -8.83
CA LYS A 403 9.73 7.02 -8.13
C LYS A 403 8.96 8.19 -8.76
N VAL A 404 8.43 9.05 -7.91
CA VAL A 404 7.84 10.33 -8.33
C VAL A 404 8.94 11.33 -8.57
N LYS A 405 9.08 11.83 -9.81
CA LYS A 405 10.16 12.74 -10.23
C LYS A 405 10.05 14.16 -9.66
N ARG A 406 8.84 14.64 -9.46
CA ARG A 406 8.60 16.02 -9.01
C ARG A 406 8.53 16.06 -7.49
N ASN A 407 9.11 17.10 -6.90
CA ASN A 407 9.03 17.30 -5.46
C ASN A 407 7.64 17.85 -5.07
N ILE A 408 6.67 16.95 -4.95
CA ILE A 408 5.29 17.26 -4.60
C ILE A 408 5.08 16.97 -3.13
N PRO A 409 4.66 17.97 -2.32
CA PRO A 409 4.43 17.78 -0.89
C PRO A 409 3.57 16.55 -0.60
N VAL A 410 3.88 15.81 0.46
CA VAL A 410 3.20 14.60 0.91
C VAL A 410 3.44 13.40 -0.02
N ILE A 411 3.25 13.55 -1.34
CA ILE A 411 3.28 12.42 -2.29
C ILE A 411 4.70 11.92 -2.52
N THR A 412 5.64 12.83 -2.83
CA THR A 412 7.03 12.44 -3.15
C THR A 412 7.69 11.74 -1.99
N VAL A 413 7.50 12.26 -0.79
CA VAL A 413 8.05 11.67 0.41
C VAL A 413 7.46 10.30 0.65
N LEU A 414 6.14 10.19 0.71
CA LEU A 414 5.45 8.93 0.95
C LEU A 414 5.83 7.85 -0.07
N ASN A 415 6.06 8.22 -1.33
CA ASN A 415 6.42 7.28 -2.37
C ASN A 415 7.91 6.95 -2.40
N ASN A 416 8.79 7.95 -2.20
CA ASN A 416 10.22 7.84 -2.49
C ASN A 416 11.10 7.61 -1.26
N LEU A 417 10.55 7.71 -0.03
CA LEU A 417 11.33 7.58 1.21
C LEU A 417 12.08 6.26 1.26
N GLN A 418 11.36 5.18 1.04
CA GLN A 418 11.92 3.84 0.95
C GLN A 418 11.03 2.98 0.06
N ASP A 419 11.65 2.10 -0.73
CA ASP A 419 10.89 1.11 -1.49
C ASP A 419 10.48 -0.04 -0.56
N ILE A 420 9.18 -0.10 -0.24
CA ILE A 420 8.54 -1.18 0.52
C ILE A 420 7.47 -1.91 -0.31
N THR A 421 7.48 -1.74 -1.64
CA THR A 421 6.53 -2.40 -2.53
C THR A 421 6.63 -3.91 -2.43
N TRP A 422 7.84 -4.42 -2.20
CA TRP A 422 8.12 -5.83 -1.99
C TRP A 422 7.42 -6.45 -0.76
N LEU A 423 7.01 -5.64 0.23
CA LEU A 423 6.24 -6.13 1.39
C LEU A 423 4.79 -6.51 1.05
N GLY A 424 4.35 -6.32 -0.20
CA GLY A 424 3.00 -6.63 -0.65
C GLY A 424 1.96 -5.56 -0.28
N ASN A 425 0.75 -5.71 -0.84
CA ASN A 425 -0.32 -4.72 -0.71
C ASN A 425 -0.82 -4.53 0.72
N ALA A 426 -0.84 -5.59 1.53
CA ALA A 426 -1.26 -5.54 2.93
C ALA A 426 -0.40 -4.57 3.75
N ASN A 427 0.92 -4.75 3.68
CA ASN A 427 1.87 -3.91 4.39
C ASN A 427 1.94 -2.50 3.81
N ASN A 428 1.89 -2.36 2.47
CA ASN A 428 1.80 -1.04 1.86
C ASN A 428 0.52 -0.28 2.29
N ALA A 429 -0.62 -0.97 2.44
CA ALA A 429 -1.83 -0.34 2.95
C ALA A 429 -1.71 0.09 4.43
N ARG A 430 -0.99 -0.68 5.25
CA ARG A 430 -0.69 -0.31 6.64
C ARG A 430 0.24 0.89 6.71
N TYR A 431 1.39 0.84 6.04
CA TYR A 431 2.44 1.85 6.15
C TYR A 431 2.20 3.09 5.29
N ARG A 432 1.66 2.93 4.07
CA ARG A 432 1.45 4.01 3.08
C ARG A 432 0.00 4.43 2.90
N SER A 433 -0.95 3.77 3.54
CA SER A 433 -2.40 3.89 3.44
C SER A 433 -3.05 3.11 2.28
N LEU A 434 -4.32 2.76 2.49
CA LEU A 434 -5.11 2.05 1.48
C LEU A 434 -5.31 2.88 0.21
N ALA A 435 -5.51 4.18 0.35
CA ALA A 435 -5.68 5.08 -0.79
C ALA A 435 -4.41 5.14 -1.67
N TYR A 436 -3.21 5.06 -1.07
CA TYR A 436 -1.96 4.95 -1.81
C TYR A 436 -1.94 3.67 -2.66
N VAL A 437 -2.26 2.52 -2.06
CA VAL A 437 -2.28 1.23 -2.77
C VAL A 437 -3.28 1.26 -3.93
N TRP A 438 -4.48 1.82 -3.71
CA TRP A 438 -5.49 1.93 -4.77
C TRP A 438 -5.02 2.79 -5.94
N ILE A 439 -4.45 3.97 -5.67
CA ILE A 439 -3.96 4.84 -6.73
C ILE A 439 -2.80 4.17 -7.45
N ASN A 440 -1.88 3.56 -6.72
CA ASN A 440 -0.74 2.87 -7.31
C ASN A 440 -1.20 1.76 -8.28
N GLN A 441 -2.11 0.89 -7.85
CA GLN A 441 -2.65 -0.17 -8.72
C GLN A 441 -3.40 0.35 -9.94
N LEU A 442 -4.15 1.45 -9.80
CA LEU A 442 -4.92 2.04 -10.90
C LEU A 442 -4.06 2.82 -11.90
N THR A 443 -2.86 3.24 -11.50
CA THR A 443 -1.97 4.07 -12.32
C THR A 443 -0.75 3.33 -12.83
N THR A 444 -0.41 2.15 -12.29
CA THR A 444 0.73 1.35 -12.72
C THR A 444 0.40 0.63 -14.02
N GLU A 445 1.22 0.87 -15.03
CA GLU A 445 1.23 0.08 -16.25
C GLU A 445 1.94 -1.25 -15.98
N VAL A 446 1.20 -2.35 -16.12
CA VAL A 446 1.70 -3.68 -15.79
C VAL A 446 2.77 -4.14 -16.80
N MET A 447 2.55 -3.83 -18.08
CA MET A 447 3.45 -4.20 -19.15
C MET A 447 3.31 -3.21 -20.32
N ALA A 448 4.43 -2.73 -20.84
CA ALA A 448 4.43 -1.82 -22.00
C ALA A 448 3.93 -2.53 -23.25
N LYS A 449 3.04 -1.86 -24.00
CA LYS A 449 2.49 -2.42 -25.23
C LYS A 449 3.59 -2.63 -26.28
N PRO A 450 3.81 -3.87 -26.78
CA PRO A 450 4.76 -4.12 -27.83
C PRO A 450 4.38 -3.42 -29.14
N GLU A 451 5.38 -2.99 -29.89
CA GLU A 451 5.17 -2.42 -31.21
C GLU A 451 4.54 -3.45 -32.16
N GLY A 452 3.57 -3.03 -32.96
CA GLY A 452 2.89 -3.92 -33.90
C GLY A 452 1.84 -4.84 -33.26
N TYR A 453 1.53 -4.73 -31.95
CA TYR A 453 0.49 -5.55 -31.31
C TYR A 453 -0.89 -5.35 -31.95
N LYS A 454 -1.40 -6.42 -32.57
CA LYS A 454 -2.71 -6.52 -33.22
C LYS A 454 -3.11 -7.98 -33.39
N ALA A 455 -4.40 -8.25 -33.59
CA ALA A 455 -4.94 -9.60 -33.74
C ALA A 455 -4.25 -10.42 -34.86
N SER A 456 -3.94 -9.78 -36.03
CA SER A 456 -3.27 -10.47 -37.13
C SER A 456 -1.83 -10.89 -36.78
N LYS A 457 -1.10 -10.11 -35.94
CA LYS A 457 0.26 -10.49 -35.51
C LYS A 457 0.22 -11.63 -34.50
N ILE A 458 -0.74 -11.61 -33.60
CA ILE A 458 -0.95 -12.73 -32.65
C ILE A 458 -1.25 -14.02 -33.44
N LYS A 459 -2.13 -13.97 -34.42
CA LYS A 459 -2.45 -15.12 -35.26
C LYS A 459 -1.24 -15.65 -36.05
N GLU A 460 -0.41 -14.76 -36.61
CA GLU A 460 0.85 -15.12 -37.26
C GLU A 460 1.79 -15.90 -36.32
N ILE A 461 1.92 -15.43 -35.07
CA ILE A 461 2.74 -16.09 -34.07
C ILE A 461 2.13 -17.47 -33.68
N GLU A 462 0.79 -17.56 -33.53
CA GLU A 462 0.12 -18.84 -33.27
C GLU A 462 0.41 -19.85 -34.39
N GLU A 463 0.29 -19.48 -35.66
CA GLU A 463 0.57 -20.34 -36.82
C GLU A 463 2.06 -20.74 -36.91
N LYS A 464 2.99 -19.83 -36.55
CA LYS A 464 4.43 -20.12 -36.46
C LYS A 464 4.71 -21.21 -35.45
N TYR A 465 4.21 -21.04 -34.24
CA TYR A 465 4.50 -21.99 -33.17
C TYR A 465 3.64 -23.26 -33.19
N ALA A 466 2.52 -23.27 -33.88
CA ALA A 466 1.80 -24.50 -34.21
C ALA A 466 2.66 -25.43 -35.07
N LYS A 467 3.29 -24.92 -36.14
CA LYS A 467 4.24 -25.68 -36.99
C LYS A 467 5.45 -26.15 -36.18
N LYS A 468 5.98 -25.29 -35.28
CA LYS A 468 7.11 -25.64 -34.44
C LYS A 468 6.76 -26.75 -33.45
N ALA A 469 5.55 -26.72 -32.89
CA ALA A 469 5.04 -27.80 -32.06
C ALA A 469 4.94 -29.13 -32.80
N GLU A 470 4.47 -29.10 -34.07
CA GLU A 470 4.43 -30.30 -34.90
C GLU A 470 5.84 -30.88 -35.12
N GLU A 471 6.84 -30.04 -35.42
CA GLU A 471 8.24 -30.45 -35.59
C GLU A 471 8.79 -31.10 -34.29
N ILE A 472 8.62 -30.46 -33.13
CA ILE A 472 9.07 -30.98 -31.85
C ILE A 472 8.37 -32.32 -31.53
N ASN A 473 7.08 -32.41 -31.78
CA ASN A 473 6.27 -33.56 -31.46
C ASN A 473 6.52 -34.78 -32.36
N GLN A 474 7.21 -34.60 -33.50
CA GLN A 474 7.69 -35.76 -34.30
C GLN A 474 8.74 -36.59 -33.56
N ALA A 475 9.54 -35.94 -32.70
CA ALA A 475 10.59 -36.61 -31.94
C ALA A 475 10.17 -36.99 -30.51
N ARG A 476 9.11 -36.38 -29.96
CA ARG A 476 8.65 -36.62 -28.59
C ARG A 476 7.46 -37.58 -28.56
N THR A 477 7.54 -38.59 -27.67
CA THR A 477 6.58 -39.68 -27.62
C THR A 477 5.67 -39.68 -26.38
N ASP A 478 6.11 -39.04 -25.30
CA ASP A 478 5.44 -39.07 -24.02
C ASP A 478 4.49 -37.85 -23.82
N ASN A 479 3.61 -37.96 -22.86
CA ASN A 479 2.81 -36.82 -22.40
C ASN A 479 3.10 -36.56 -20.93
N LEU A 480 3.26 -35.30 -20.54
CA LEU A 480 3.58 -34.95 -19.16
C LEU A 480 2.51 -35.43 -18.16
N LYS A 481 1.25 -35.45 -18.54
CA LYS A 481 0.13 -35.99 -17.74
C LYS A 481 0.26 -37.50 -17.40
N ASP A 482 1.12 -38.23 -18.08
CA ASP A 482 1.39 -39.64 -17.82
C ASP A 482 2.48 -39.85 -16.76
N HIS A 483 2.98 -38.76 -16.19
CA HIS A 483 3.97 -38.72 -15.12
C HIS A 483 3.40 -37.99 -13.91
N THR A 484 3.90 -38.30 -12.71
CA THR A 484 3.70 -37.42 -11.55
C THR A 484 4.83 -36.38 -11.54
N VAL A 485 4.48 -35.10 -11.48
CA VAL A 485 5.42 -33.99 -11.46
C VAL A 485 5.32 -33.24 -10.14
N ILE A 486 6.45 -33.00 -9.51
CA ILE A 486 6.55 -32.30 -8.22
C ILE A 486 7.47 -31.11 -8.39
N TYR A 487 6.91 -29.88 -8.32
CA TYR A 487 7.69 -28.66 -8.25
C TYR A 487 7.95 -28.34 -6.78
N VAL A 488 9.24 -28.27 -6.42
CA VAL A 488 9.70 -27.92 -5.07
C VAL A 488 10.41 -26.58 -5.14
N LEU A 489 9.72 -25.53 -4.73
CA LEU A 489 10.30 -24.25 -4.43
C LEU A 489 10.89 -24.33 -3.02
N SER A 490 12.22 -24.38 -2.93
CA SER A 490 12.93 -24.40 -1.66
C SER A 490 13.22 -22.96 -1.22
N GLU A 491 12.54 -22.55 -0.16
CA GLU A 491 12.63 -21.20 0.41
C GLU A 491 14.09 -20.78 0.67
N SER A 492 14.47 -19.62 0.14
CA SER A 492 15.79 -18.99 0.33
C SER A 492 16.99 -19.94 0.06
N PHE A 493 16.84 -20.93 -0.84
CA PHE A 493 17.86 -21.93 -1.07
C PHE A 493 18.89 -21.47 -2.10
N ALA A 494 20.11 -21.19 -1.64
CA ALA A 494 21.27 -20.88 -2.46
C ALA A 494 22.56 -21.27 -1.73
N ASP A 495 23.55 -21.81 -2.45
CA ASP A 495 24.85 -22.17 -1.86
C ASP A 495 25.63 -20.91 -1.45
N PRO A 496 25.86 -20.66 -0.13
CA PRO A 496 26.57 -19.47 0.33
C PRO A 496 28.03 -19.42 -0.12
N ARG A 497 28.68 -20.57 -0.42
CA ARG A 497 30.06 -20.66 -0.86
C ARG A 497 30.29 -20.04 -2.24
N ARG A 498 29.22 -19.80 -2.99
CA ARG A 498 29.29 -19.11 -4.29
C ARG A 498 29.54 -17.61 -4.11
N ILE A 499 29.25 -17.05 -2.96
CA ILE A 499 29.47 -15.63 -2.67
C ILE A 499 30.95 -15.43 -2.31
N GLN A 500 31.68 -14.70 -3.14
CA GLN A 500 33.08 -14.37 -2.87
C GLN A 500 33.20 -13.62 -1.54
N GLY A 501 34.17 -14.01 -0.72
CA GLY A 501 34.36 -13.48 0.63
C GLY A 501 33.58 -14.23 1.71
N VAL A 502 32.79 -15.26 1.36
CA VAL A 502 32.13 -16.16 2.31
C VAL A 502 32.92 -17.46 2.43
N THR A 503 33.10 -17.93 3.65
CA THR A 503 33.75 -19.20 3.99
C THR A 503 32.90 -19.98 4.99
N LEU A 504 32.81 -21.29 4.78
CA LEU A 504 32.15 -22.22 5.69
C LEU A 504 33.15 -23.30 6.13
N THR A 505 33.00 -23.79 7.37
CA THR A 505 33.83 -24.89 7.89
C THR A 505 33.51 -26.23 7.23
N GLU A 506 32.29 -26.42 6.78
CA GLU A 506 31.78 -27.65 6.17
C GLU A 506 30.90 -27.33 4.93
N ASN A 507 30.73 -28.31 4.08
CA ASN A 507 29.81 -28.20 2.93
C ASN A 507 28.34 -28.30 3.40
N PRO A 508 27.47 -27.30 3.17
CA PRO A 508 26.08 -27.33 3.62
C PRO A 508 25.17 -28.16 2.72
N ILE A 509 25.61 -28.57 1.50
CA ILE A 509 24.72 -29.23 0.53
C ILE A 509 25.40 -30.43 -0.19
N PRO A 510 26.10 -31.36 0.53
CA PRO A 510 26.89 -32.42 -0.12
C PRO A 510 26.02 -33.41 -0.92
N ASN A 511 24.80 -33.75 -0.44
CA ASN A 511 23.90 -34.65 -1.13
C ASN A 511 23.27 -34.01 -2.38
N ILE A 512 22.90 -32.76 -2.28
CA ILE A 512 22.34 -32.02 -3.45
C ILE A 512 23.40 -31.84 -4.52
N GLU A 513 24.65 -31.58 -4.16
CA GLU A 513 25.76 -31.57 -5.13
C GLU A 513 25.92 -32.94 -5.84
N GLU A 514 25.83 -34.03 -5.11
CA GLU A 514 25.88 -35.37 -5.72
C GLU A 514 24.70 -35.58 -6.68
N ILE A 515 23.47 -35.17 -6.27
CA ILE A 515 22.27 -35.22 -7.13
C ILE A 515 22.49 -34.40 -8.40
N LYS A 516 23.02 -33.19 -8.30
CA LYS A 516 23.32 -32.29 -9.43
C LYS A 516 24.30 -32.91 -10.41
N THR A 517 25.25 -33.74 -9.96
CA THR A 517 26.15 -34.43 -10.88
C THR A 517 25.47 -35.46 -11.76
N LYS A 518 24.35 -36.03 -11.30
CA LYS A 518 23.63 -37.15 -11.96
C LYS A 518 22.39 -36.72 -12.70
N SER A 519 21.94 -35.46 -12.51
CA SER A 519 20.68 -34.93 -13.05
C SER A 519 20.92 -33.68 -13.89
N THR A 520 19.91 -33.26 -14.65
CA THR A 520 19.89 -31.91 -15.25
C THR A 520 19.94 -30.88 -14.15
N SER A 521 20.89 -29.96 -14.16
CA SER A 521 21.11 -29.03 -13.06
C SER A 521 21.92 -27.80 -13.48
N GLY A 522 21.84 -26.74 -12.68
CA GLY A 522 22.55 -25.51 -12.93
C GLY A 522 22.20 -24.46 -11.90
N LEU A 523 22.24 -23.21 -12.34
CA LEU A 523 21.78 -22.05 -11.60
C LEU A 523 20.49 -21.51 -12.21
N MET A 524 19.64 -20.96 -11.37
CA MET A 524 18.45 -20.23 -11.78
C MET A 524 18.64 -18.74 -11.44
N ARG A 525 18.34 -17.87 -12.41
CA ARG A 525 18.25 -16.45 -12.13
C ARG A 525 16.94 -16.12 -11.46
N SER A 526 17.02 -15.56 -10.28
CA SER A 526 15.90 -15.06 -9.50
C SER A 526 15.66 -13.56 -9.79
N ASP A 527 14.42 -13.12 -9.75
CA ASP A 527 14.07 -11.71 -9.83
C ASP A 527 13.99 -11.05 -8.43
N GLY A 528 14.26 -11.81 -7.37
CA GLY A 528 14.20 -11.38 -5.99
C GLY A 528 15.51 -11.56 -5.21
N TYR A 529 15.69 -10.73 -4.18
CA TYR A 529 16.71 -10.89 -3.15
C TYR A 529 16.08 -10.72 -1.77
N GLY A 530 16.20 -11.71 -0.93
CA GLY A 530 15.59 -11.71 0.41
C GLY A 530 14.06 -11.64 0.40
N GLY A 531 13.43 -12.03 -0.70
CA GLY A 531 11.98 -12.02 -0.89
C GLY A 531 11.57 -12.06 -2.36
N GLY A 532 10.27 -12.11 -2.62
CA GLY A 532 9.73 -12.21 -3.98
C GLY A 532 9.33 -13.64 -4.39
N THR A 533 9.25 -14.57 -3.45
CA THR A 533 8.91 -15.99 -3.64
C THR A 533 7.73 -16.20 -4.61
N ALA A 534 6.66 -15.42 -4.44
CA ALA A 534 5.47 -15.53 -5.28
C ALA A 534 5.72 -15.21 -6.77
N ASN A 535 6.75 -14.44 -7.10
CA ASN A 535 7.12 -14.12 -8.47
C ASN A 535 7.77 -15.33 -9.15
N MET A 536 8.66 -16.05 -8.43
CA MET A 536 9.25 -17.28 -8.93
C MET A 536 8.20 -18.38 -9.11
N GLU A 537 7.29 -18.50 -8.12
CA GLU A 537 6.16 -19.44 -8.17
C GLU A 537 5.24 -19.18 -9.38
N PHE A 538 4.90 -17.91 -9.64
CA PHE A 538 4.11 -17.52 -10.82
C PHE A 538 4.81 -17.92 -12.12
N GLN A 539 6.10 -17.59 -12.27
CA GLN A 539 6.87 -17.86 -13.48
C GLN A 539 7.02 -19.35 -13.75
N THR A 540 7.31 -20.14 -12.71
CA THR A 540 7.47 -21.59 -12.87
C THR A 540 6.19 -22.30 -13.27
N LEU A 541 5.04 -21.83 -12.79
CA LEU A 541 3.74 -22.40 -13.14
C LEU A 541 3.26 -21.95 -14.51
N THR A 542 3.45 -20.67 -14.86
CA THR A 542 2.90 -20.09 -16.12
C THR A 542 3.87 -20.17 -17.28
N GLY A 543 5.17 -20.17 -17.02
CA GLY A 543 6.20 -20.01 -18.05
C GLY A 543 6.30 -18.57 -18.57
N LEU A 544 5.71 -17.58 -17.89
CA LEU A 544 5.76 -16.17 -18.27
C LEU A 544 6.90 -15.47 -17.52
N PRO A 545 7.85 -14.84 -18.21
CA PRO A 545 9.01 -14.24 -17.59
C PRO A 545 8.71 -12.88 -16.94
N PHE A 546 9.22 -12.62 -15.76
CA PHE A 546 9.04 -11.35 -15.06
C PHE A 546 9.77 -10.17 -15.73
N TYR A 547 10.87 -10.43 -16.43
CA TYR A 547 11.68 -9.39 -17.07
C TYR A 547 10.95 -8.59 -18.19
N ASN A 548 9.82 -9.07 -18.70
CA ASN A 548 8.95 -8.34 -19.64
C ASN A 548 7.93 -7.43 -18.92
N ILE A 549 7.73 -7.63 -17.62
CA ILE A 549 6.78 -6.88 -16.81
C ILE A 549 7.41 -5.55 -16.38
N SER A 550 6.57 -4.55 -16.15
CA SER A 550 7.01 -3.22 -15.70
C SER A 550 7.73 -3.32 -14.36
N GLN A 551 8.86 -2.62 -14.22
CA GLN A 551 9.60 -2.51 -12.95
C GLN A 551 8.79 -1.90 -11.79
N SER A 552 7.64 -1.30 -12.08
CA SER A 552 6.71 -0.79 -11.07
C SER A 552 5.82 -1.88 -10.46
N VAL A 553 5.81 -3.08 -11.05
CA VAL A 553 5.13 -4.26 -10.49
C VAL A 553 6.07 -4.93 -9.50
N SER A 554 5.56 -5.22 -8.31
CA SER A 554 6.32 -5.89 -7.26
C SER A 554 5.94 -7.36 -7.10
N ILE A 555 4.65 -7.66 -7.13
CA ILE A 555 4.10 -8.98 -6.85
C ILE A 555 3.17 -9.42 -7.98
N LEU A 556 3.57 -10.43 -8.73
CA LEU A 556 2.81 -10.93 -9.88
C LEU A 556 1.43 -11.48 -9.48
N TYR A 557 1.33 -12.20 -8.37
CA TYR A 557 0.06 -12.76 -7.90
C TYR A 557 -1.01 -11.72 -7.54
N THR A 558 -0.60 -10.56 -7.07
CA THR A 558 -1.54 -9.52 -6.60
C THR A 558 -1.75 -8.40 -7.60
N GLU A 559 -0.78 -8.16 -8.50
CA GLU A 559 -0.80 -7.01 -9.40
C GLU A 559 -1.02 -7.40 -10.87
N VAL A 560 -0.60 -8.59 -11.27
CA VAL A 560 -0.69 -9.09 -12.66
C VAL A 560 -1.79 -10.12 -12.81
N PHE A 561 -1.74 -11.19 -12.04
CA PHE A 561 -2.67 -12.33 -12.14
C PHE A 561 -4.15 -11.91 -12.18
N PRO A 562 -4.67 -10.99 -11.34
CA PRO A 562 -6.07 -10.58 -11.38
C PRO A 562 -6.47 -9.81 -12.65
N LYS A 563 -5.50 -9.33 -13.43
CA LYS A 563 -5.72 -8.57 -14.67
C LYS A 563 -5.60 -9.44 -15.92
N MET A 564 -5.09 -10.66 -15.78
CA MET A 564 -4.85 -11.54 -16.91
C MET A 564 -6.15 -11.99 -17.58
N ASN A 565 -6.15 -11.94 -18.92
CA ASN A 565 -7.25 -12.48 -19.73
C ASN A 565 -7.25 -14.02 -19.75
N LYS A 566 -6.05 -14.61 -19.70
CA LYS A 566 -5.82 -16.06 -19.62
C LYS A 566 -4.58 -16.29 -18.78
N THR A 567 -4.62 -17.33 -17.95
CA THR A 567 -3.49 -17.73 -17.10
C THR A 567 -3.22 -19.22 -17.37
N PRO A 568 -2.51 -19.57 -18.45
CA PRO A 568 -2.11 -20.95 -18.68
C PRO A 568 -1.10 -21.36 -17.61
N VAL A 569 -1.28 -22.54 -17.04
CA VAL A 569 -0.33 -23.13 -16.09
C VAL A 569 -0.02 -24.56 -16.46
N ILE A 570 1.20 -25.01 -16.20
CA ILE A 570 1.63 -26.39 -16.50
C ILE A 570 0.74 -27.43 -15.81
N SER A 571 0.20 -27.10 -14.65
CA SER A 571 -0.74 -27.98 -13.95
C SER A 571 -2.07 -28.20 -14.70
N ASP A 572 -2.41 -27.38 -15.71
CA ASP A 572 -3.63 -27.56 -16.53
C ASP A 572 -3.61 -28.86 -17.34
N LEU A 573 -2.44 -29.47 -17.49
CA LEU A 573 -2.29 -30.79 -18.13
C LEU A 573 -2.88 -31.90 -17.29
N TYR A 574 -3.15 -31.66 -16.01
CA TYR A 574 -3.71 -32.62 -15.06
C TYR A 574 -5.18 -32.30 -14.75
N GLU A 575 -5.97 -33.33 -14.45
CA GLU A 575 -7.32 -33.11 -13.93
C GLU A 575 -7.28 -32.37 -12.58
N SER A 576 -8.26 -31.52 -12.31
CA SER A 576 -8.34 -30.74 -11.07
C SER A 576 -8.11 -31.56 -9.80
N LYS A 577 -8.75 -32.76 -9.70
CA LYS A 577 -8.60 -33.68 -8.56
C LYS A 577 -7.19 -34.18 -8.29
N ASN A 578 -6.27 -33.98 -9.24
CA ASN A 578 -4.88 -34.43 -9.22
C ASN A 578 -3.88 -33.27 -9.08
N ARG A 579 -4.36 -32.07 -8.84
CA ARG A 579 -3.53 -30.86 -8.58
C ARG A 579 -3.54 -30.56 -7.09
N ILE A 580 -2.35 -30.58 -6.48
CA ILE A 580 -2.17 -30.33 -5.04
C ILE A 580 -1.14 -29.25 -4.85
N ALA A 581 -1.47 -28.23 -4.07
CA ALA A 581 -0.51 -27.24 -3.59
C ALA A 581 -0.23 -27.47 -2.11
N LEU A 582 1.00 -27.25 -1.68
CA LEU A 582 1.44 -27.40 -0.30
C LEU A 582 2.36 -26.25 0.10
N HIS A 583 1.99 -25.54 1.17
CA HIS A 583 2.80 -24.49 1.76
C HIS A 583 2.51 -24.38 3.26
N LEU A 584 3.44 -24.83 4.09
CA LEU A 584 3.27 -24.83 5.55
C LEU A 584 3.46 -23.43 6.15
N ALA A 585 2.68 -22.47 5.62
CA ALA A 585 2.53 -21.10 6.14
C ALA A 585 1.06 -20.65 5.99
N GLY A 586 0.77 -19.39 6.29
CA GLY A 586 -0.58 -18.83 6.17
C GLY A 586 -1.08 -18.84 4.73
N ALA A 587 -2.25 -19.41 4.49
CA ALA A 587 -2.86 -19.57 3.17
C ALA A 587 -3.09 -18.21 2.45
N ALA A 588 -3.29 -17.14 3.21
CA ALA A 588 -3.56 -15.81 2.69
C ALA A 588 -2.32 -15.06 2.17
N ASN A 589 -1.11 -15.52 2.50
CA ASN A 589 0.12 -14.88 2.06
C ASN A 589 0.18 -14.85 0.53
N TYR A 590 0.43 -13.66 -0.05
CA TYR A 590 0.39 -13.41 -1.51
C TYR A 590 -0.94 -13.78 -2.18
N SER A 591 -2.05 -13.84 -1.43
CA SER A 591 -3.35 -14.31 -1.93
C SER A 591 -3.34 -15.76 -2.48
N ARG A 592 -2.44 -16.62 -2.02
CA ARG A 592 -2.28 -17.99 -2.56
C ARG A 592 -3.55 -18.81 -2.49
N ASN A 593 -4.35 -18.69 -1.41
CA ASN A 593 -5.65 -19.36 -1.33
C ASN A 593 -6.58 -18.98 -2.51
N TYR A 594 -6.58 -17.72 -2.92
CA TYR A 594 -7.30 -17.25 -4.09
C TYR A 594 -6.68 -17.80 -5.37
N ILE A 595 -5.35 -17.69 -5.52
CA ILE A 595 -4.62 -18.13 -6.72
C ILE A 595 -4.85 -19.63 -7.00
N TYR A 596 -4.58 -20.50 -6.04
CA TYR A 596 -4.72 -21.95 -6.23
C TYR A 596 -6.18 -22.39 -6.43
N ASN A 597 -7.14 -21.72 -5.80
CA ASN A 597 -8.55 -21.93 -6.08
C ASN A 597 -8.91 -21.55 -7.53
N HIS A 598 -8.43 -20.38 -8.00
CA HIS A 598 -8.66 -19.92 -9.38
C HIS A 598 -8.00 -20.82 -10.43
N LEU A 599 -6.83 -21.39 -10.11
CA LEU A 599 -6.12 -22.37 -10.93
C LEU A 599 -6.72 -23.78 -10.83
N ASN A 600 -7.86 -23.96 -10.15
CA ASN A 600 -8.59 -25.21 -9.99
C ASN A 600 -7.74 -26.33 -9.36
N TYR A 601 -6.91 -26.01 -8.36
CA TYR A 601 -6.29 -27.04 -7.53
C TYR A 601 -7.35 -27.65 -6.59
N ASP A 602 -7.33 -28.97 -6.46
CA ASP A 602 -8.25 -29.70 -5.59
C ASP A 602 -7.99 -29.39 -4.11
N ARG A 603 -6.70 -29.32 -3.75
CA ARG A 603 -6.26 -29.09 -2.38
C ARG A 603 -5.12 -28.07 -2.33
N PHE A 604 -5.26 -27.13 -1.40
CA PHE A 604 -4.16 -26.30 -0.95
C PHE A 604 -3.91 -26.58 0.54
N ILE A 605 -2.86 -27.35 0.83
CA ILE A 605 -2.47 -27.79 2.19
C ILE A 605 -1.60 -26.72 2.83
N THR A 606 -1.97 -26.25 4.01
CA THR A 606 -1.30 -25.20 4.78
C THR A 606 -1.26 -25.55 6.26
N VAL A 607 -0.62 -24.73 7.09
CA VAL A 607 -0.65 -24.88 8.55
C VAL A 607 -2.07 -24.80 9.14
N GLU A 608 -3.02 -24.21 8.41
CA GLU A 608 -4.43 -24.09 8.81
C GLU A 608 -5.26 -25.32 8.44
N THR A 609 -4.70 -26.24 7.64
CA THR A 609 -5.40 -27.45 7.19
C THR A 609 -5.59 -28.44 8.35
N LYS A 610 -6.82 -28.84 8.61
CA LYS A 610 -7.14 -29.78 9.70
C LYS A 610 -6.43 -31.12 9.52
N GLY A 611 -5.84 -31.63 10.59
CA GLY A 611 -5.18 -32.94 10.62
C GLY A 611 -3.73 -32.94 10.11
N ILE A 612 -3.20 -31.79 9.72
CA ILE A 612 -1.79 -31.66 9.37
C ILE A 612 -0.97 -31.48 10.66
N SER A 613 0.07 -32.30 10.80
CA SER A 613 1.10 -32.15 11.83
C SER A 613 2.47 -32.00 11.17
N TYR A 614 3.32 -31.16 11.74
CA TYR A 614 4.67 -30.93 11.25
C TYR A 614 5.62 -30.64 12.42
N GLN A 615 6.88 -30.99 12.22
CA GLN A 615 7.96 -30.59 13.09
C GLN A 615 8.60 -29.30 12.57
N LYS A 616 9.30 -28.59 13.43
CA LYS A 616 10.06 -27.40 13.08
C LYS A 616 11.53 -27.71 13.04
N GLU A 617 12.23 -27.00 12.16
CA GLU A 617 13.69 -26.84 12.19
C GLU A 617 13.94 -25.34 12.29
N GLY A 618 14.74 -24.94 13.29
CA GLY A 618 14.76 -23.52 13.67
C GLY A 618 13.36 -23.01 14.11
N VAL A 619 12.86 -21.98 13.46
CA VAL A 619 11.54 -21.40 13.79
C VAL A 619 10.41 -21.84 12.85
N SER A 620 10.75 -22.38 11.71
CA SER A 620 9.83 -22.68 10.61
C SER A 620 9.52 -24.18 10.52
N PRO A 621 8.39 -24.56 9.87
CA PRO A 621 8.13 -25.96 9.52
C PRO A 621 9.30 -26.56 8.72
N SER A 622 9.73 -27.77 9.10
CA SER A 622 10.86 -28.44 8.47
C SER A 622 10.55 -28.94 7.06
N ASP A 623 11.57 -28.98 6.20
CA ASP A 623 11.48 -29.53 4.86
C ASP A 623 11.15 -31.04 4.91
N ALA A 624 11.69 -31.75 5.89
CA ALA A 624 11.38 -33.16 6.13
C ALA A 624 9.88 -33.37 6.37
N SER A 625 9.22 -32.52 7.16
CA SER A 625 7.77 -32.59 7.39
C SER A 625 6.98 -32.23 6.12
N THR A 626 7.43 -31.23 5.38
CA THR A 626 6.83 -30.82 4.11
C THR A 626 6.89 -31.97 3.10
N TYR A 627 8.02 -32.61 2.94
CA TYR A 627 8.19 -33.76 2.04
C TYR A 627 7.39 -35.00 2.48
N GLN A 628 7.29 -35.25 3.78
CA GLN A 628 6.45 -36.35 4.28
C GLN A 628 5.00 -36.15 3.90
N ILE A 629 4.48 -34.92 3.98
CA ILE A 629 3.10 -34.60 3.58
C ILE A 629 2.92 -34.83 2.06
N VAL A 630 3.91 -34.53 1.23
CA VAL A 630 3.86 -34.87 -0.21
C VAL A 630 3.77 -36.35 -0.40
N LEU A 631 4.64 -37.15 0.25
CA LEU A 631 4.62 -38.62 0.18
C LEU A 631 3.29 -39.24 0.59
N ASP A 632 2.69 -38.71 1.66
CA ASP A 632 1.38 -39.15 2.18
C ASP A 632 0.23 -38.86 1.21
N ASN A 633 0.43 -37.93 0.25
CA ASN A 633 -0.58 -37.53 -0.72
C ASN A 633 -0.36 -38.07 -2.13
N ILE A 634 0.72 -38.83 -2.36
CA ILE A 634 0.93 -39.51 -3.65
C ILE A 634 -0.03 -40.68 -3.75
N LYS A 635 -0.86 -40.72 -4.81
CA LYS A 635 -1.80 -41.79 -5.12
C LYS A 635 -1.13 -42.75 -6.10
N GLU A 636 -1.25 -44.05 -5.83
CA GLU A 636 -0.65 -45.11 -6.72
C GLU A 636 -1.27 -45.10 -8.13
N GLY A 637 -2.57 -44.94 -8.23
CA GLY A 637 -3.32 -45.08 -9.50
C GLY A 637 -3.42 -43.83 -10.36
N ASP A 638 -3.13 -42.65 -9.84
CA ASP A 638 -3.32 -41.37 -10.53
C ASP A 638 -1.98 -40.60 -10.69
N ASN A 639 -1.74 -40.06 -11.87
CA ASN A 639 -0.64 -39.12 -12.07
C ASN A 639 -1.06 -37.74 -11.58
N GLN A 640 -0.18 -37.07 -10.84
CA GLN A 640 -0.51 -35.85 -10.08
C GLN A 640 0.50 -34.76 -10.37
N PHE A 641 0.05 -33.50 -10.16
CA PHE A 641 0.92 -32.34 -10.12
C PHE A 641 0.94 -31.77 -8.70
N PHE A 642 2.14 -31.64 -8.14
CA PHE A 642 2.36 -31.00 -6.84
C PHE A 642 3.11 -29.67 -7.03
N SER A 643 2.57 -28.59 -6.44
CA SER A 643 3.27 -27.31 -6.25
C SER A 643 3.61 -27.18 -4.77
N VAL A 644 4.88 -27.36 -4.44
CA VAL A 644 5.35 -27.42 -3.04
C VAL A 644 6.25 -26.21 -2.78
N MET A 645 5.94 -25.43 -1.76
CA MET A 645 6.76 -24.32 -1.28
C MET A 645 7.17 -24.61 0.16
N THR A 646 8.47 -24.70 0.41
CA THR A 646 8.99 -24.97 1.77
C THR A 646 9.10 -23.67 2.59
N MET A 647 9.46 -23.78 3.85
CA MET A 647 9.57 -22.67 4.78
C MET A 647 10.83 -22.70 5.66
N GLN A 648 11.57 -23.80 5.70
CA GLN A 648 12.61 -24.04 6.68
C GLN A 648 13.69 -22.94 6.70
N ASN A 649 14.13 -22.51 5.54
CA ASN A 649 15.22 -21.54 5.42
C ASN A 649 14.76 -20.08 5.47
N HIS A 650 13.46 -19.83 5.75
CA HIS A 650 12.93 -18.46 5.91
C HIS A 650 13.48 -17.79 7.18
N SER A 651 13.80 -16.50 7.07
CA SER A 651 14.20 -15.68 8.23
C SER A 651 13.12 -15.65 9.34
N PRO A 652 13.47 -15.44 10.63
CA PRO A 652 14.81 -15.25 11.17
C PRO A 652 15.57 -16.56 11.32
N TRP A 653 16.88 -16.51 11.07
CA TRP A 653 17.77 -17.66 11.26
C TRP A 653 18.23 -17.69 12.71
N LEU A 654 17.83 -18.72 13.45
CA LEU A 654 18.17 -18.97 14.85
C LEU A 654 18.91 -20.31 14.95
N GLU A 655 19.29 -20.71 16.17
CA GLU A 655 20.03 -21.94 16.42
C GLU A 655 19.50 -23.13 15.64
N ALA A 656 20.38 -23.79 14.91
CA ALA A 656 20.14 -24.98 14.12
C ALA A 656 21.36 -25.91 14.14
N ASN A 657 21.18 -27.17 13.77
CA ASN A 657 22.24 -28.18 13.71
C ASN A 657 22.73 -28.39 12.27
N PRO A 658 23.99 -28.89 12.05
CA PRO A 658 24.97 -29.31 13.08
C PRO A 658 25.73 -28.13 13.68
N GLU A 659 26.08 -28.23 14.97
CA GLU A 659 26.84 -27.18 15.68
C GLU A 659 28.28 -27.00 15.15
N THR A 660 28.85 -28.00 14.50
CA THR A 660 30.17 -27.99 13.92
C THR A 660 30.32 -27.07 12.70
N MET A 661 29.22 -26.77 12.04
CA MET A 661 29.20 -25.88 10.88
C MET A 661 29.20 -24.42 11.31
N GLU A 662 30.18 -23.66 10.86
CA GLU A 662 30.32 -22.22 11.07
C GLU A 662 30.54 -21.49 9.76
N GLY A 663 30.00 -20.27 9.65
CA GLY A 663 30.16 -19.40 8.49
C GLY A 663 30.75 -18.06 8.88
N LYS A 664 31.62 -17.54 8.01
CA LYS A 664 32.20 -16.20 8.15
C LYS A 664 32.22 -15.50 6.80
N GLY A 665 31.87 -14.21 6.80
CA GLY A 665 31.93 -13.35 5.62
C GLY A 665 32.91 -12.21 5.81
N GLU A 666 33.61 -11.84 4.74
CA GLU A 666 34.52 -10.69 4.74
C GLU A 666 33.72 -9.39 4.95
N GLY A 667 34.08 -8.63 5.98
CA GLY A 667 33.39 -7.41 6.35
C GLY A 667 32.04 -7.61 7.07
N PHE A 668 31.69 -8.84 7.45
CA PHE A 668 30.50 -9.14 8.23
C PHE A 668 30.69 -8.78 9.71
N THR A 669 29.62 -8.29 10.30
CA THR A 669 29.48 -8.15 11.75
C THR A 669 29.31 -9.53 12.41
N ASP A 670 29.47 -9.61 13.74
CA ASP A 670 29.25 -10.86 14.48
C ASP A 670 27.80 -11.36 14.33
N GLU A 671 26.83 -10.46 14.24
CA GLU A 671 25.43 -10.80 14.00
C GLU A 671 25.21 -11.39 12.60
N GLU A 672 25.81 -10.80 11.56
CA GLU A 672 25.71 -11.30 10.19
C GLU A 672 26.42 -12.66 10.04
N ASN A 673 27.58 -12.86 10.71
CA ASN A 673 28.24 -14.16 10.76
C ASN A 673 27.40 -15.22 11.49
N SER A 674 26.70 -14.85 12.56
CA SER A 674 25.78 -15.74 13.26
C SER A 674 24.60 -16.13 12.36
N LYS A 675 24.01 -15.18 11.64
CA LYS A 675 22.93 -15.44 10.68
C LYS A 675 23.38 -16.37 9.56
N LEU A 676 24.56 -16.14 9.00
CA LEU A 676 25.17 -16.99 7.97
C LEU A 676 25.40 -18.42 8.48
N THR A 677 25.91 -18.56 9.70
CA THR A 677 26.12 -19.85 10.37
C THR A 677 24.81 -20.62 10.51
N PHE A 678 23.78 -20.00 11.09
CA PHE A 678 22.50 -20.67 11.31
C PHE A 678 21.78 -20.99 10.00
N TYR A 679 21.84 -20.08 9.02
CA TYR A 679 21.32 -20.35 7.69
C TYR A 679 22.02 -21.55 7.02
N SER A 680 23.35 -21.65 7.10
CA SER A 680 24.10 -22.75 6.54
C SER A 680 23.75 -24.09 7.20
N ARG A 681 23.50 -24.10 8.50
CA ARG A 681 23.01 -25.27 9.24
C ARG A 681 21.62 -25.71 8.78
N LEU A 682 20.69 -24.75 8.56
CA LEU A 682 19.37 -25.04 8.01
C LEU A 682 19.45 -25.61 6.59
N LEU A 683 20.36 -25.08 5.74
CA LEU A 683 20.62 -25.63 4.41
C LEU A 683 21.09 -27.11 4.48
N PHE A 684 21.92 -27.46 5.46
CA PHE A 684 22.33 -28.85 5.67
C PHE A 684 21.16 -29.75 6.00
N GLN A 685 20.21 -29.27 6.81
CA GLN A 685 18.96 -30.02 7.08
C GLN A 685 18.10 -30.16 5.82
N THR A 686 17.99 -29.11 4.99
CA THR A 686 17.34 -29.16 3.68
C THR A 686 17.99 -30.21 2.78
N ASP A 687 19.35 -30.26 2.75
CA ASP A 687 20.12 -31.21 1.95
C ASP A 687 19.81 -32.67 2.35
N VAL A 688 19.84 -32.96 3.65
CA VAL A 688 19.53 -34.29 4.19
C VAL A 688 18.05 -34.65 3.92
N ALA A 689 17.13 -33.73 4.15
CA ALA A 689 15.72 -33.96 3.92
C ALA A 689 15.41 -34.21 2.43
N THR A 690 16.03 -33.46 1.54
CA THR A 690 15.87 -33.61 0.07
C THR A 690 16.39 -34.97 -0.39
N LYS A 691 17.56 -35.40 0.06
CA LYS A 691 18.11 -36.73 -0.27
C LYS A 691 17.16 -37.84 0.18
N ASN A 692 16.68 -37.80 1.43
CA ASN A 692 15.76 -38.76 1.97
C ASN A 692 14.42 -38.82 1.20
N PHE A 693 13.93 -37.66 0.79
CA PHE A 693 12.72 -37.54 -0.01
C PHE A 693 12.87 -38.22 -1.37
N LEU A 694 13.96 -37.93 -2.10
CA LEU A 694 14.21 -38.57 -3.41
C LEU A 694 14.44 -40.08 -3.28
N ASP A 695 15.11 -40.53 -2.20
CA ASP A 695 15.30 -41.98 -1.93
C ASP A 695 13.98 -42.71 -1.65
N GLN A 696 13.00 -42.02 -1.06
CA GLN A 696 11.65 -42.54 -0.89
C GLN A 696 10.87 -42.57 -2.20
N LEU A 697 10.95 -41.49 -2.98
CA LEU A 697 10.30 -41.41 -4.30
C LEU A 697 10.84 -42.48 -5.27
N SER A 698 12.14 -42.84 -5.18
CA SER A 698 12.74 -43.87 -6.01
C SER A 698 12.16 -45.29 -5.80
N LYS A 699 11.51 -45.51 -4.65
CA LYS A 699 10.87 -46.78 -4.31
C LYS A 699 9.41 -46.90 -4.82
N ILE A 700 8.84 -45.78 -5.28
CA ILE A 700 7.45 -45.75 -5.77
C ILE A 700 7.42 -46.25 -7.23
N ASN A 701 6.57 -47.22 -7.50
CA ASN A 701 6.47 -47.84 -8.82
C ASN A 701 5.59 -47.04 -9.79
N LYS A 702 6.03 -45.81 -10.10
CA LYS A 702 5.47 -44.90 -11.13
C LYS A 702 6.51 -43.90 -11.57
N LYS A 703 6.33 -43.30 -12.75
CA LYS A 703 7.23 -42.23 -13.22
C LYS A 703 7.01 -40.98 -12.41
N ILE A 704 8.03 -40.52 -11.69
CA ILE A 704 8.02 -39.27 -10.90
C ILE A 704 9.20 -38.41 -11.34
N THR A 705 8.92 -37.13 -11.61
CA THR A 705 9.91 -36.12 -11.91
C THR A 705 9.80 -34.98 -10.90
N VAL A 706 10.91 -34.59 -10.31
CA VAL A 706 11.03 -33.49 -9.33
C VAL A 706 11.81 -32.35 -9.95
N VAL A 707 11.23 -31.16 -9.97
CA VAL A 707 11.89 -29.90 -10.27
C VAL A 707 12.14 -29.20 -8.95
N PHE A 708 13.39 -29.14 -8.51
CA PHE A 708 13.82 -28.47 -7.29
C PHE A 708 14.54 -27.18 -7.66
N TYR A 709 14.18 -26.06 -7.03
CA TYR A 709 14.81 -24.76 -7.24
C TYR A 709 14.71 -23.87 -6.00
N GLY A 710 15.76 -23.09 -5.73
CA GLY A 710 15.70 -22.02 -4.75
C GLY A 710 15.04 -20.77 -5.34
N ASP A 711 14.21 -20.09 -4.57
CA ASP A 711 13.48 -18.92 -5.06
C ASP A 711 14.34 -17.64 -5.09
N HIS A 712 15.11 -17.36 -4.06
CA HIS A 712 16.02 -16.22 -3.97
C HIS A 712 17.10 -16.47 -2.91
N LEU A 713 18.16 -15.63 -2.91
CA LEU A 713 19.11 -15.65 -1.82
C LEU A 713 18.48 -15.12 -0.52
N PRO A 714 18.96 -15.61 0.65
CA PRO A 714 18.57 -15.04 1.94
C PRO A 714 19.04 -13.59 2.07
N GLY A 715 18.20 -12.72 2.61
CA GLY A 715 18.51 -11.30 2.83
C GLY A 715 19.43 -11.07 4.05
N LEU A 716 20.49 -11.86 4.19
CA LEU A 716 21.42 -11.80 5.32
C LEU A 716 22.76 -11.13 5.01
N TYR A 717 23.08 -10.98 3.73
CA TYR A 717 24.37 -10.48 3.30
C TYR A 717 24.41 -8.94 3.34
N PRO A 718 25.49 -8.32 3.85
CA PRO A 718 25.68 -6.89 3.69
C PRO A 718 25.82 -6.52 2.21
N THR A 719 25.23 -5.42 1.80
CA THR A 719 25.20 -4.99 0.38
C THR A 719 26.61 -4.79 -0.20
N SER A 720 27.60 -4.50 0.66
CA SER A 720 28.98 -4.29 0.28
C SER A 720 29.64 -5.54 -0.35
N ILE A 721 29.18 -6.75 0.00
CA ILE A 721 29.77 -7.98 -0.51
C ILE A 721 29.49 -8.20 -1.99
N PHE A 722 28.37 -7.66 -2.49
CA PHE A 722 27.96 -7.80 -3.90
C PHE A 722 28.61 -6.79 -4.85
N LYS A 723 29.38 -5.84 -4.34
CA LYS A 723 29.91 -4.71 -5.14
C LYS A 723 30.67 -5.11 -6.41
N ASN A 724 31.34 -6.26 -6.41
CA ASN A 724 32.10 -6.78 -7.55
C ASN A 724 31.53 -8.10 -8.09
N GLN A 725 30.35 -8.51 -7.65
CA GLN A 725 29.68 -9.77 -7.98
C GLN A 725 28.16 -9.60 -7.96
N GLU A 726 27.68 -8.52 -8.54
CA GLU A 726 26.26 -8.14 -8.47
C GLU A 726 25.31 -9.24 -8.96
N GLU A 727 25.72 -10.02 -9.97
CA GLU A 727 24.91 -11.11 -10.48
C GLU A 727 24.70 -12.24 -9.47
N ASN A 728 25.70 -12.52 -8.63
CA ASN A 728 25.61 -13.59 -7.63
C ASN A 728 24.50 -13.34 -6.60
N GLN A 729 24.07 -12.09 -6.43
CA GLN A 729 22.95 -11.71 -5.58
C GLN A 729 21.62 -12.33 -6.03
N TYR A 730 21.51 -12.71 -7.31
CA TYR A 730 20.27 -13.18 -7.93
C TYR A 730 20.37 -14.62 -8.45
N LEU A 731 21.40 -15.39 -8.09
CA LEU A 731 21.60 -16.75 -8.57
C LEU A 731 21.28 -17.78 -7.48
N THR A 732 20.33 -18.67 -7.76
CA THR A 732 19.97 -19.80 -6.91
C THR A 732 20.31 -21.12 -7.58
N ASP A 733 20.18 -22.23 -6.86
CA ASP A 733 20.49 -23.55 -7.38
C ASP A 733 19.23 -24.27 -7.83
N TYR A 734 19.32 -25.09 -8.89
CA TYR A 734 18.25 -25.96 -9.33
C TYR A 734 18.74 -27.31 -9.79
N PHE A 735 17.85 -28.30 -9.78
CA PHE A 735 18.01 -29.58 -10.49
C PHE A 735 16.64 -30.15 -10.90
N VAL A 736 16.66 -31.01 -11.95
CA VAL A 736 15.52 -31.82 -12.37
C VAL A 736 15.89 -33.28 -12.25
N TRP A 737 15.27 -33.97 -11.31
CA TRP A 737 15.51 -35.38 -10.99
C TRP A 737 14.31 -36.25 -11.39
N SER A 738 14.56 -37.48 -11.83
CA SER A 738 13.52 -38.49 -12.10
C SER A 738 13.88 -39.82 -11.47
N ASN A 739 12.89 -40.57 -11.03
CA ASN A 739 13.10 -41.92 -10.51
C ASN A 739 13.15 -43.00 -11.64
N TYR A 740 13.16 -42.57 -12.87
CA TYR A 740 13.32 -43.41 -14.08
C TYR A 740 14.39 -42.73 -14.98
N GLU A 741 14.83 -43.51 -15.99
CA GLU A 741 15.87 -42.99 -16.89
C GLU A 741 15.39 -41.80 -17.72
N THR A 742 16.10 -40.71 -17.67
CA THR A 742 15.88 -39.47 -18.43
C THR A 742 17.21 -38.92 -18.89
N PRO A 743 17.27 -38.16 -20.01
CA PRO A 743 18.49 -37.54 -20.45
C PRO A 743 18.96 -36.47 -19.43
N LYS A 744 20.27 -36.33 -19.27
CA LYS A 744 20.87 -35.22 -18.55
C LYS A 744 21.07 -34.07 -19.55
N LEU A 745 20.22 -33.07 -19.45
CA LEU A 745 20.29 -31.88 -20.29
C LEU A 745 21.36 -30.89 -19.77
N ASN A 746 21.87 -30.04 -20.63
CA ASN A 746 22.91 -29.07 -20.30
C ASN A 746 22.34 -27.64 -20.31
N TYR A 747 21.78 -27.21 -19.20
CA TYR A 747 21.30 -25.85 -18.98
C TYR A 747 21.96 -25.25 -17.73
N PRO A 748 23.20 -24.72 -17.87
CA PRO A 748 23.95 -24.22 -16.70
C PRO A 748 23.32 -22.99 -16.05
N LEU A 749 22.49 -22.23 -16.80
CA LEU A 749 21.74 -21.08 -16.30
C LEU A 749 20.35 -21.05 -16.97
N VAL A 750 19.30 -20.91 -16.15
CA VAL A 750 17.92 -20.79 -16.60
C VAL A 750 17.21 -19.64 -15.87
N ASN A 751 16.10 -19.16 -16.41
CA ASN A 751 15.13 -18.34 -15.68
C ASN A 751 14.06 -19.23 -15.03
N SER A 752 13.40 -18.73 -14.00
CA SER A 752 12.28 -19.45 -13.37
C SER A 752 11.14 -19.77 -14.36
N SER A 753 10.91 -18.95 -15.39
CA SER A 753 9.94 -19.20 -16.45
C SER A 753 10.28 -20.37 -17.39
N ASP A 754 11.53 -20.84 -17.40
CA ASP A 754 12.00 -21.88 -18.32
C ASP A 754 11.62 -23.29 -17.88
N PHE A 755 11.25 -23.51 -16.63
CA PHE A 755 11.04 -24.86 -16.06
C PHE A 755 9.91 -25.64 -16.75
N SER A 756 8.87 -24.98 -17.26
CA SER A 756 7.82 -25.66 -18.02
C SER A 756 8.36 -26.33 -19.29
N ALA A 757 9.19 -25.61 -20.07
CA ALA A 757 9.83 -26.15 -21.25
C ALA A 757 10.87 -27.21 -20.91
N LEU A 758 11.68 -26.96 -19.87
CA LEU A 758 12.74 -27.86 -19.43
C LEU A 758 12.21 -29.21 -18.95
N VAL A 759 11.15 -29.23 -18.15
CA VAL A 759 10.54 -30.49 -17.69
C VAL A 759 9.90 -31.28 -18.82
N MET A 760 9.29 -30.59 -19.80
CA MET A 760 8.75 -31.27 -20.98
C MET A 760 9.83 -31.88 -21.87
N GLU A 761 10.97 -31.20 -21.98
CA GLU A 761 12.13 -31.75 -22.71
C GLU A 761 12.75 -32.92 -21.96
N GLN A 762 12.99 -32.77 -20.65
CA GLN A 762 13.52 -33.81 -19.78
C GLN A 762 12.69 -35.10 -19.81
N THR A 763 11.36 -34.97 -19.88
CA THR A 763 10.43 -36.11 -19.88
C THR A 763 10.04 -36.57 -21.27
N ASN A 764 10.67 -36.05 -22.32
CA ASN A 764 10.33 -36.33 -23.72
C ASN A 764 8.82 -36.12 -24.05
N SER A 765 8.20 -35.17 -23.39
CA SER A 765 6.76 -34.89 -23.49
C SER A 765 6.43 -33.99 -24.67
N LYS A 766 5.31 -34.28 -25.36
CA LYS A 766 4.74 -33.48 -26.43
C LYS A 766 4.39 -32.07 -25.93
N VAL A 767 4.45 -31.09 -26.82
CA VAL A 767 4.20 -29.67 -26.52
C VAL A 767 3.01 -29.10 -27.29
N SER A 768 2.34 -28.12 -26.70
CA SER A 768 1.42 -27.23 -27.41
C SER A 768 2.20 -26.13 -28.15
N PRO A 769 1.58 -25.33 -29.02
CA PRO A 769 2.22 -24.14 -29.60
C PRO A 769 2.81 -23.21 -28.54
N TYR A 770 2.14 -23.01 -27.42
CA TYR A 770 2.63 -22.22 -26.30
C TYR A 770 3.93 -22.77 -25.69
N TYR A 771 3.96 -24.09 -25.42
CA TYR A 771 5.16 -24.73 -24.89
C TYR A 771 6.27 -24.91 -25.94
N ALA A 772 5.92 -24.93 -27.25
CA ALA A 772 6.92 -24.85 -28.30
C ALA A 772 7.62 -23.48 -28.32
N LEU A 773 6.88 -22.37 -28.14
CA LEU A 773 7.47 -21.06 -27.94
C LEU A 773 8.38 -21.02 -26.72
N GLN A 774 7.94 -21.55 -25.58
CA GLN A 774 8.78 -21.61 -24.37
C GLN A 774 10.04 -22.47 -24.59
N THR A 775 9.97 -23.55 -25.34
CA THR A 775 11.12 -24.39 -25.70
C THR A 775 12.12 -23.57 -26.54
N GLU A 776 11.68 -22.80 -27.52
CA GLU A 776 12.55 -21.93 -28.30
C GLU A 776 13.18 -20.81 -27.43
N VAL A 777 12.41 -20.27 -26.48
CA VAL A 777 12.95 -19.30 -25.49
C VAL A 777 14.04 -19.95 -24.63
N LEU A 778 13.80 -21.13 -24.07
CA LEU A 778 14.79 -21.89 -23.29
C LEU A 778 16.08 -22.12 -24.08
N HIS A 779 15.97 -22.51 -25.37
CA HIS A 779 17.11 -22.84 -26.20
C HIS A 779 17.92 -21.62 -26.65
N LYS A 780 17.25 -20.46 -26.93
CA LYS A 780 17.88 -19.37 -27.68
C LYS A 780 17.74 -18.00 -27.00
N ALA A 781 16.69 -17.77 -26.24
CA ALA A 781 16.31 -16.45 -25.77
C ALA A 781 15.99 -16.40 -24.27
N SER A 782 16.52 -17.32 -23.46
CA SER A 782 16.42 -17.29 -22.00
C SER A 782 17.24 -16.12 -21.43
N VAL A 783 17.01 -15.84 -20.16
CA VAL A 783 17.52 -14.68 -19.40
C VAL A 783 18.93 -14.27 -19.75
N ASP A 784 19.14 -12.99 -19.83
CA ASP A 784 20.46 -12.27 -19.94
C ASP A 784 21.39 -12.70 -21.04
N LYS A 785 20.81 -13.07 -22.13
CA LYS A 785 21.58 -13.11 -23.35
C LYS A 785 21.65 -11.69 -23.91
N SER A 786 22.57 -10.90 -23.40
CA SER A 786 22.80 -9.51 -23.83
C SER A 786 23.11 -9.42 -25.34
N ASP A 787 23.58 -10.52 -25.94
CA ASP A 787 24.00 -10.66 -27.32
C ASP A 787 23.10 -11.63 -28.08
N LEU A 788 21.76 -11.38 -28.06
CA LEU A 788 20.82 -12.14 -28.86
C LEU A 788 21.07 -11.88 -30.36
N ASP A 789 21.24 -12.95 -31.13
CA ASP A 789 21.20 -12.85 -32.60
C ASP A 789 19.80 -12.49 -33.12
N ALA A 790 19.65 -12.29 -34.39
CA ALA A 790 18.38 -11.86 -35.00
C ALA A 790 17.24 -12.87 -34.77
N GLU A 791 17.53 -14.17 -34.78
CA GLU A 791 16.56 -15.24 -34.52
C GLU A 791 16.13 -15.26 -33.06
N ALA A 792 17.07 -15.22 -32.14
CA ALA A 792 16.79 -15.18 -30.71
C ALA A 792 16.02 -13.91 -30.29
N GLN A 793 16.35 -12.77 -30.91
CA GLN A 793 15.60 -11.51 -30.69
C GLN A 793 14.16 -11.60 -31.21
N GLU A 794 13.92 -12.29 -32.33
CA GLU A 794 12.56 -12.53 -32.82
C GLU A 794 11.77 -13.42 -31.84
N ILE A 795 12.36 -14.50 -31.35
CA ILE A 795 11.74 -15.39 -30.36
C ILE A 795 11.39 -14.62 -29.07
N ALA A 796 12.32 -13.80 -28.57
CA ALA A 796 12.10 -12.97 -27.40
C ALA A 796 10.94 -11.97 -27.63
N ASN A 797 10.86 -11.35 -28.82
CA ASN A 797 9.77 -10.44 -29.16
C ASN A 797 8.43 -11.17 -29.32
N ASP A 798 8.43 -12.37 -29.89
CA ASP A 798 7.23 -13.21 -29.97
C ASP A 798 6.72 -13.55 -28.58
N MET A 799 7.61 -13.96 -27.67
CA MET A 799 7.27 -14.24 -26.26
C MET A 799 6.68 -13.01 -25.58
N ARG A 800 7.32 -11.86 -25.72
CA ARG A 800 6.80 -10.59 -25.19
C ARG A 800 5.44 -10.22 -25.76
N MET A 801 5.18 -10.49 -27.03
CA MET A 801 3.90 -10.23 -27.68
C MET A 801 2.79 -11.10 -27.14
N ILE A 802 3.06 -12.40 -26.96
CA ILE A 802 2.14 -13.38 -26.40
C ILE A 802 1.84 -13.08 -24.92
N GLU A 803 2.87 -12.78 -24.14
CA GLU A 803 2.71 -12.40 -22.74
C GLU A 803 1.87 -11.13 -22.59
N TYR A 804 2.15 -10.09 -23.43
CA TYR A 804 1.34 -8.88 -23.42
C TYR A 804 -0.13 -9.15 -23.71
N ASP A 805 -0.43 -10.04 -24.67
CA ASP A 805 -1.82 -10.39 -25.00
C ASP A 805 -2.56 -11.02 -23.83
N MET A 806 -1.87 -11.85 -23.02
CA MET A 806 -2.42 -12.49 -21.84
C MET A 806 -2.55 -11.55 -20.64
N VAL A 807 -1.55 -10.69 -20.42
CA VAL A 807 -1.39 -9.88 -19.19
C VAL A 807 -2.13 -8.55 -19.27
N ALA A 808 -1.96 -7.80 -20.37
CA ALA A 808 -2.43 -6.42 -20.52
C ALA A 808 -3.11 -6.13 -21.84
N GLY A 809 -3.12 -7.10 -22.75
CA GLY A 809 -3.68 -7.01 -24.09
C GLY A 809 -5.17 -7.28 -24.17
N LYS A 810 -5.62 -7.64 -25.36
CA LYS A 810 -7.04 -7.87 -25.66
C LYS A 810 -7.46 -9.34 -25.64
N GLY A 811 -6.53 -10.27 -25.37
CA GLY A 811 -6.79 -11.70 -25.28
C GLY A 811 -7.16 -12.32 -26.65
N TYR A 812 -6.43 -11.98 -27.70
CA TYR A 812 -6.65 -12.50 -29.06
C TYR A 812 -6.28 -13.98 -29.23
N LEU A 813 -5.42 -14.52 -28.35
CA LEU A 813 -4.97 -15.91 -28.39
C LEU A 813 -6.15 -16.89 -28.39
N SER A 814 -6.07 -17.90 -29.27
CA SER A 814 -7.04 -19.00 -29.31
C SER A 814 -6.84 -19.97 -28.13
N LYS A 815 -7.85 -20.84 -27.88
CA LYS A 815 -7.71 -21.90 -26.88
C LYS A 815 -6.77 -23.01 -27.35
N ASP A 816 -6.69 -23.21 -28.68
CA ASP A 816 -5.85 -24.26 -29.28
C ASP A 816 -4.37 -23.99 -29.14
N PHE A 817 -3.96 -22.72 -28.94
CA PHE A 817 -2.58 -22.34 -28.68
C PHE A 817 -1.99 -23.02 -27.43
N PHE A 818 -2.83 -23.32 -26.45
CA PHE A 818 -2.43 -23.94 -25.18
C PHE A 818 -2.65 -25.46 -25.15
N LYS A 819 -3.26 -26.04 -26.17
CA LYS A 819 -3.68 -27.45 -26.17
C LYS A 819 -2.55 -28.37 -26.63
N VAL A 820 -2.08 -29.24 -25.74
CA VAL A 820 -1.13 -30.31 -26.09
C VAL A 820 -1.86 -31.42 -26.87
N PRO A 821 -1.28 -31.89 -28.01
CA PRO A 821 -1.86 -33.04 -28.73
C PRO A 821 -1.92 -34.29 -27.84
N GLN A 822 -2.96 -35.08 -28.05
CA GLN A 822 -3.11 -36.34 -27.31
C GLN A 822 -2.11 -37.38 -27.77
#